data_5529051f3421ad300b45a9fcd1bb7d5b
#
_entry.id   5529051f3421ad300b45a9fcd1bb7d5b
#
_cell.length_a   1.000
_cell.length_b   1.000
_cell.length_c   1.000
_cell.angle_alpha   90.00
_cell.angle_beta   90.00
_cell.angle_gamma   90.00
#
_symmetry.space_group_name_H-M   'P 1'
#
loop_
_entity.id
_entity.type
_entity.pdbx_description
1 polymer ?
#
loop_
_entity_poly.entity_id
_entity_poly.type
_entity_poly.pdbx_seq_one_letter_code
_entity_poly.pdbx_strand_id
1 'polypeptide(L)'
;MRFSWLLFAIGFLSFAWPVVSAPILAIDYGTEWTKAALIKAGIPLELVLTRDTRRKEQSAVAFKGDERLFGVDAANLATRLPSHSIRNVKELLDVSGLNSKLVQKYLGNNPALQLQENEESVSGVSFVVSDSDSYTLEEIIAMTMEHYINLAEEMAQEPINDLVLTVPPHFNELQRFVLLDAARLLNKDVLALIDDGLSVALEYSLSRSFSEEPAHHIIYDAGSGSISATLVAIDAVPKGTSGKGKNITRIRSLASSTTLDLTGNELNRRIVNFMKDAFQQKHNIDLSHNNRALARLEKEALRVKHVLSANSEAYASIEELAEGIDFRLKITRSVFESLCQDLATSAVLLIKETLLKGNVSLETLDSVILHGGTSRVPFIQAAIDDYVKSDKVSKKVNADEASVKGAAFYGASLTSSFRVKPVIVQGAVYNFYSLTLTNMHPLVALPESTLFGSSHIVAINTTDLGAHPSLPVSNGGTLIGEISINNLTEALKQADSCSEKQVLFEFSSDPLKGTFIPVRSYVACEQKSASASGIGGKVKSLFSNNQPGKLNEEALELQSLDFTYRRYRKLSEDSLQLFSDRLALRSLKDKSKALHESALNEYESLLYRAQSLSDDDEVLTYANPEESKTLKQIAVEDIDWLLQDGPTAETNIIVAKQKKLADIIYSISYRQDESHKFNFSLESLNSTVEKAESLLSSFDVPPYPLTEYDEKDVKRVTSIRNASYKKLSEEYDNVTAWLNDNLEKHVSRAKYEDPVMITSEMDSKTKKLQNLLYEYLRRSLQHPKLKPKTKAPSSSSEATSTSEKADQETAKPSEGFTESHSEPTSTAAFESTAGTSTSTADNDNDFEDEL
;
A
#
# COMPACT_ATOMS: atom_id res chain seq x y z
N MET A 1 -48.78 14.67 -21.84
CA MET A 1 -48.14 13.45 -21.30
C MET A 1 -46.81 12.99 -21.96
N ARG A 2 -46.23 13.70 -22.94
CA ARG A 2 -44.93 13.33 -23.58
C ARG A 2 -43.71 14.13 -23.05
N PHE A 3 -43.92 15.17 -22.26
CA PHE A 3 -42.85 15.99 -21.68
C PHE A 3 -42.37 15.49 -20.30
N SER A 4 -43.20 14.74 -19.60
CA SER A 4 -42.87 14.22 -18.25
C SER A 4 -41.91 13.02 -18.25
N TRP A 5 -41.87 12.26 -19.37
CA TRP A 5 -40.93 11.12 -19.50
C TRP A 5 -39.49 11.50 -19.83
N LEU A 6 -39.31 12.69 -20.49
CA LEU A 6 -37.96 13.18 -20.82
C LEU A 6 -37.22 13.73 -19.58
N LEU A 7 -37.96 14.37 -18.65
CA LEU A 7 -37.41 14.82 -17.37
C LEU A 7 -37.07 13.66 -16.41
N PHE A 8 -37.80 12.54 -16.47
CA PHE A 8 -37.50 11.34 -15.68
C PHE A 8 -36.27 10.58 -16.25
N ALA A 9 -36.10 10.56 -17.57
CA ALA A 9 -34.93 9.95 -18.20
C ALA A 9 -33.64 10.78 -17.98
N ILE A 10 -33.73 12.10 -17.95
CA ILE A 10 -32.59 12.98 -17.64
C ILE A 10 -32.24 12.94 -16.16
N GLY A 11 -33.22 12.77 -15.26
CA GLY A 11 -32.97 12.58 -13.82
C GLY A 11 -32.29 11.25 -13.46
N PHE A 12 -32.48 10.18 -14.25
CA PHE A 12 -31.82 8.90 -14.05
C PHE A 12 -30.41 8.80 -14.64
N LEU A 13 -30.10 9.63 -15.62
CA LEU A 13 -28.75 9.70 -16.23
C LEU A 13 -27.77 10.55 -15.40
N SER A 14 -28.25 11.35 -14.44
CA SER A 14 -27.45 12.22 -13.62
C SER A 14 -26.93 11.58 -12.32
N PHE A 15 -27.25 10.32 -12.02
CA PHE A 15 -26.86 9.62 -10.76
C PHE A 15 -26.09 8.31 -10.95
N ALA A 16 -25.62 8.02 -12.14
CA ALA A 16 -24.58 7.03 -12.31
C ALA A 16 -23.21 7.73 -12.12
N TRP A 17 -22.94 8.17 -10.90
CA TRP A 17 -21.55 8.34 -10.50
C TRP A 17 -20.92 6.95 -10.60
N PRO A 18 -19.80 6.81 -11.33
CA PRO A 18 -19.06 5.57 -11.24
C PRO A 18 -18.78 5.35 -9.76
N VAL A 19 -19.18 4.22 -9.23
CA VAL A 19 -18.73 3.77 -7.91
C VAL A 19 -17.23 3.58 -8.08
N VAL A 20 -16.48 4.64 -7.84
CA VAL A 20 -15.02 4.59 -7.80
C VAL A 20 -14.70 3.76 -6.56
N SER A 21 -14.07 2.62 -6.78
CA SER A 21 -13.59 1.76 -5.71
C SER A 21 -12.60 2.55 -4.87
N ALA A 22 -12.92 2.79 -3.60
CA ALA A 22 -11.99 3.43 -2.69
C ALA A 22 -10.70 2.61 -2.57
N PRO A 23 -9.51 3.22 -2.62
CA PRO A 23 -8.26 2.53 -2.44
C PRO A 23 -8.13 1.99 -1.01
N ILE A 24 -7.47 0.84 -0.85
CA ILE A 24 -7.19 0.23 0.45
C ILE A 24 -5.68 0.19 0.63
N LEU A 25 -5.23 0.64 1.79
CA LEU A 25 -3.83 0.59 2.19
C LEU A 25 -3.63 -0.46 3.28
N ALA A 26 -2.79 -1.44 3.02
CA ALA A 26 -2.29 -2.33 4.04
C ALA A 26 -0.97 -1.79 4.59
N ILE A 27 -0.80 -1.82 5.92
CA ILE A 27 0.44 -1.42 6.60
C ILE A 27 0.89 -2.57 7.49
N ASP A 28 2.08 -3.07 7.22
CA ASP A 28 2.84 -3.93 8.11
C ASP A 28 3.75 -3.04 8.98
N TYR A 29 3.21 -2.65 10.14
CA TYR A 29 3.95 -1.87 11.14
C TYR A 29 4.88 -2.80 11.92
N GLY A 30 6.07 -3.05 11.38
CA GLY A 30 7.09 -3.88 12.04
C GLY A 30 7.84 -3.11 13.14
N THR A 31 8.54 -3.84 14.03
CA THR A 31 9.32 -3.22 15.11
C THR A 31 10.47 -2.38 14.54
N GLU A 32 11.23 -2.92 13.59
CA GLU A 32 12.37 -2.24 12.97
C GLU A 32 12.03 -1.69 11.57
N TRP A 33 11.20 -2.40 10.80
CA TRP A 33 10.86 -2.06 9.43
C TRP A 33 9.36 -2.01 9.20
N THR A 34 8.87 -0.90 8.68
CA THR A 34 7.49 -0.74 8.21
C THR A 34 7.43 -0.87 6.69
N LYS A 35 6.35 -1.46 6.19
CA LYS A 35 6.04 -1.61 4.77
C LYS A 35 4.57 -1.31 4.55
N ALA A 36 4.23 -0.85 3.37
CA ALA A 36 2.85 -0.64 2.99
C ALA A 36 2.58 -1.16 1.57
N ALA A 37 1.35 -1.60 1.32
CA ALA A 37 0.89 -2.06 0.02
C ALA A 37 -0.47 -1.45 -0.30
N LEU A 38 -0.60 -0.94 -1.50
CA LEU A 38 -1.79 -0.29 -2.02
C LEU A 38 -2.52 -1.22 -3.00
N ILE A 39 -3.84 -1.26 -2.89
CA ILE A 39 -4.72 -1.81 -3.92
C ILE A 39 -5.78 -0.78 -4.30
N LYS A 40 -5.90 -0.53 -5.60
CA LYS A 40 -6.83 0.43 -6.20
C LYS A 40 -7.37 -0.09 -7.51
N ALA A 41 -8.55 0.36 -7.94
CA ALA A 41 -9.07 0.06 -9.26
C ALA A 41 -8.12 0.56 -10.36
N GLY A 42 -7.67 -0.35 -11.24
CA GLY A 42 -6.71 -0.03 -12.32
C GLY A 42 -5.23 -0.07 -11.91
N ILE A 43 -4.92 -0.16 -10.62
CA ILE A 43 -3.59 -0.41 -10.10
C ILE A 43 -3.60 -1.80 -9.44
N PRO A 44 -2.85 -2.78 -9.96
CA PRO A 44 -2.71 -4.07 -9.28
C PRO A 44 -2.10 -3.85 -7.89
N LEU A 45 -2.16 -4.86 -7.03
CA LEU A 45 -1.55 -4.80 -5.70
C LEU A 45 -0.06 -4.46 -5.82
N GLU A 46 0.33 -3.29 -5.34
CA GLU A 46 1.69 -2.77 -5.40
C GLU A 46 2.20 -2.32 -4.03
N LEU A 47 3.50 -2.43 -3.82
CA LEU A 47 4.12 -1.85 -2.63
C LEU A 47 4.21 -0.33 -2.76
N VAL A 48 3.93 0.34 -1.66
CA VAL A 48 4.16 1.79 -1.56
C VAL A 48 5.66 2.01 -1.39
N LEU A 49 6.24 2.71 -2.37
CA LEU A 49 7.66 3.05 -2.34
C LEU A 49 7.88 4.35 -1.56
N THR A 50 8.99 4.42 -0.86
CA THR A 50 9.47 5.68 -0.28
C THR A 50 9.94 6.63 -1.38
N ARG A 51 10.21 7.89 -1.04
CA ARG A 51 10.76 8.86 -2.01
C ARG A 51 12.08 8.41 -2.63
N ASP A 52 12.89 7.64 -1.86
CA ASP A 52 14.13 7.01 -2.32
C ASP A 52 13.91 5.66 -3.04
N THR A 53 12.67 5.39 -3.49
CA THR A 53 12.28 4.16 -4.20
C THR A 53 12.47 2.86 -3.42
N ARG A 54 12.57 2.93 -2.07
CA ARG A 54 12.72 1.76 -1.21
C ARG A 54 11.36 1.12 -0.92
N ARG A 55 11.33 -0.21 -0.79
CA ARG A 55 10.12 -1.01 -0.52
C ARG A 55 9.79 -1.15 0.96
N LYS A 56 10.68 -0.74 1.83
CA LYS A 56 10.54 -0.75 3.28
C LYS A 56 11.34 0.40 3.87
N GLU A 57 10.93 0.86 5.05
CA GLU A 57 11.58 1.94 5.76
C GLU A 57 11.67 1.61 7.25
N GLN A 58 12.67 2.15 7.92
CA GLN A 58 12.80 1.93 9.36
C GLN A 58 11.62 2.53 10.12
N SER A 59 11.10 1.80 11.11
CA SER A 59 10.01 2.26 11.99
C SER A 59 10.54 3.28 12.98
N ALA A 60 10.87 4.48 12.48
CA ALA A 60 11.51 5.54 13.22
C ALA A 60 10.86 6.90 12.92
N VAL A 61 10.71 7.71 13.95
CA VAL A 61 10.28 9.11 13.86
C VAL A 61 11.31 9.93 14.64
N ALA A 62 11.80 11.01 14.05
CA ALA A 62 12.72 11.90 14.72
C ALA A 62 12.30 13.38 14.58
N PHE A 63 12.76 14.19 15.52
CA PHE A 63 12.45 15.59 15.58
C PHE A 63 13.73 16.42 15.54
N LYS A 64 13.82 17.34 14.59
CA LYS A 64 14.93 18.26 14.43
C LYS A 64 14.40 19.69 14.36
N GLY A 65 14.31 20.35 15.51
CA GLY A 65 13.56 21.60 15.63
C GLY A 65 12.09 21.39 15.27
N ASP A 66 11.58 22.16 14.32
CA ASP A 66 10.20 22.03 13.84
C ASP A 66 10.00 20.94 12.76
N GLU A 67 11.04 20.23 12.38
CA GLU A 67 11.00 19.20 11.34
C GLU A 67 10.77 17.81 11.91
N ARG A 68 9.84 17.03 11.30
CA ARG A 68 9.74 15.60 11.53
C ARG A 68 10.48 14.85 10.42
N LEU A 69 11.30 13.91 10.84
CA LEU A 69 11.99 12.98 9.95
C LEU A 69 11.41 11.59 10.15
N PHE A 70 11.35 10.79 9.09
CA PHE A 70 10.84 9.44 9.09
C PHE A 70 11.89 8.46 8.59
N GLY A 71 11.69 7.18 8.89
CA GLY A 71 12.45 6.09 8.30
C GLY A 71 13.95 6.20 8.46
N VAL A 72 14.67 6.10 7.36
CA VAL A 72 16.13 6.10 7.33
C VAL A 72 16.69 7.43 7.83
N ASP A 73 16.08 8.55 7.51
CA ASP A 73 16.55 9.87 7.96
C ASP A 73 16.41 10.04 9.47
N ALA A 74 15.28 9.57 10.02
CA ALA A 74 15.09 9.54 11.46
C ALA A 74 16.10 8.63 12.17
N ALA A 75 16.39 7.47 11.61
CA ALA A 75 17.37 6.54 12.16
C ALA A 75 18.81 7.05 12.02
N ASN A 76 19.12 7.75 10.92
CA ASN A 76 20.43 8.39 10.74
C ASN A 76 20.63 9.53 11.74
N LEU A 77 19.58 10.31 12.06
CA LEU A 77 19.67 11.35 13.07
C LEU A 77 20.08 10.79 14.44
N ALA A 78 19.67 9.54 14.80
CA ALA A 78 20.05 8.90 16.06
C ALA A 78 21.57 8.84 16.28
N THR A 79 22.38 8.76 15.23
CA THR A 79 23.84 8.73 15.35
C THR A 79 24.46 10.08 15.75
N ARG A 80 23.69 11.16 15.62
CA ARG A 80 24.12 12.53 15.96
C ARG A 80 23.36 13.10 17.16
N LEU A 81 22.05 12.89 17.19
CA LEU A 81 21.11 13.38 18.20
C LEU A 81 20.23 12.21 18.67
N PRO A 82 20.76 11.26 19.45
CA PRO A 82 20.04 10.03 19.83
C PRO A 82 18.79 10.29 20.70
N SER A 83 18.74 11.41 21.43
CA SER A 83 17.57 11.81 22.24
C SER A 83 16.37 12.29 21.41
N HIS A 84 16.56 12.55 20.11
CA HIS A 84 15.53 13.08 19.23
C HIS A 84 14.98 12.04 18.23
N SER A 85 15.54 10.82 18.23
CA SER A 85 15.10 9.73 17.31
C SER A 85 14.45 8.61 18.09
N ILE A 86 13.15 8.45 17.89
CA ILE A 86 12.29 7.45 18.53
C ILE A 86 12.14 6.26 17.60
N ARG A 87 12.58 5.07 18.04
CA ARG A 87 12.63 3.85 17.23
C ARG A 87 12.06 2.67 18.02
N ASN A 88 11.68 1.60 17.33
CA ASN A 88 11.23 0.33 17.93
C ASN A 88 10.05 0.49 18.90
N VAL A 89 9.18 1.46 18.68
CA VAL A 89 8.06 1.81 19.58
C VAL A 89 7.09 0.65 19.79
N LYS A 90 7.01 -0.27 18.83
CA LYS A 90 6.16 -1.48 18.91
C LYS A 90 6.48 -2.35 20.16
N GLU A 91 7.69 -2.27 20.71
CA GLU A 91 8.09 -2.95 21.94
C GLU A 91 7.39 -2.42 23.20
N LEU A 92 6.81 -1.22 23.13
CA LEU A 92 6.15 -0.52 24.26
C LEU A 92 4.62 -0.67 24.26
N LEU A 93 4.01 -1.39 23.33
CA LEU A 93 2.54 -1.41 23.17
C LEU A 93 1.80 -2.05 24.36
N ASP A 94 2.45 -2.88 25.17
CA ASP A 94 1.87 -3.50 26.39
C ASP A 94 2.33 -2.81 27.69
N VAL A 95 2.73 -1.55 27.59
CA VAL A 95 3.20 -0.77 28.74
C VAL A 95 2.03 -0.24 29.58
N SER A 96 2.19 -0.24 30.88
CA SER A 96 1.22 0.26 31.86
C SER A 96 1.83 1.30 32.82
N GLY A 97 2.54 2.28 32.23
CA GLY A 97 3.22 3.34 32.97
C GLY A 97 4.74 3.16 33.06
N LEU A 98 5.43 4.18 33.57
CA LEU A 98 6.90 4.26 33.59
C LEU A 98 7.60 3.14 34.36
N ASN A 99 6.97 2.60 35.40
CA ASN A 99 7.53 1.57 36.24
C ASN A 99 7.49 0.16 35.62
N SER A 100 6.96 0.02 34.38
CA SER A 100 6.93 -1.25 33.67
C SER A 100 8.33 -1.75 33.33
N LYS A 101 8.55 -3.07 33.49
CA LYS A 101 9.80 -3.72 33.08
C LYS A 101 10.10 -3.52 31.59
N LEU A 102 9.07 -3.41 30.75
CA LEU A 102 9.22 -3.17 29.33
C LEU A 102 9.80 -1.76 29.07
N VAL A 103 9.34 -0.72 29.79
CA VAL A 103 9.91 0.62 29.71
C VAL A 103 11.38 0.61 30.12
N GLN A 104 11.71 -0.05 31.21
CA GLN A 104 13.10 -0.10 31.67
C GLN A 104 14.01 -0.85 30.67
N LYS A 105 13.51 -1.97 30.09
CA LYS A 105 14.23 -2.71 29.03
C LYS A 105 14.43 -1.83 27.80
N TYR A 106 13.37 -1.11 27.37
CA TYR A 106 13.41 -0.22 26.23
C TYR A 106 14.39 0.96 26.44
N LEU A 107 14.32 1.66 27.57
CA LEU A 107 15.24 2.74 27.92
C LEU A 107 16.67 2.23 28.11
N GLY A 108 16.87 1.01 28.61
CA GLY A 108 18.18 0.39 28.66
C GLY A 108 18.81 0.20 27.27
N ASN A 109 18.01 -0.04 26.25
CA ASN A 109 18.44 -0.13 24.85
C ASN A 109 18.52 1.26 24.17
N ASN A 110 17.77 2.25 24.66
CA ASN A 110 17.68 3.62 24.13
C ASN A 110 17.94 4.65 25.24
N PRO A 111 19.16 4.68 25.84
CA PRO A 111 19.41 5.44 27.06
C PRO A 111 19.36 6.96 26.88
N ALA A 112 19.33 7.44 25.65
CA ALA A 112 19.18 8.87 25.34
C ALA A 112 17.74 9.36 25.38
N LEU A 113 16.75 8.46 25.25
CA LEU A 113 15.35 8.83 25.22
C LEU A 113 14.81 9.07 26.63
N GLN A 114 13.83 9.97 26.72
CA GLN A 114 13.13 10.27 27.95
C GLN A 114 11.65 10.00 27.78
N LEU A 115 11.06 9.32 28.76
CA LEU A 115 9.64 9.08 28.85
C LEU A 115 9.09 9.76 30.11
N GLN A 116 7.86 10.22 30.04
CA GLN A 116 7.11 10.77 31.19
C GLN A 116 5.77 10.09 31.31
N GLU A 117 5.18 10.16 32.51
CA GLU A 117 3.82 9.67 32.74
C GLU A 117 2.80 10.52 31.99
N ASN A 118 1.81 9.87 31.41
CA ASN A 118 0.70 10.50 30.72
C ASN A 118 -0.57 9.67 30.89
N GLU A 119 -1.45 10.11 31.79
CA GLU A 119 -2.69 9.41 32.13
C GLU A 119 -3.73 9.44 31.00
N GLU A 120 -3.59 10.34 30.02
CA GLU A 120 -4.46 10.43 28.85
C GLU A 120 -4.13 9.39 27.77
N SER A 121 -2.93 8.80 27.80
CA SER A 121 -2.51 7.74 26.89
C SER A 121 -2.98 6.37 27.38
N VAL A 122 -3.30 5.46 26.45
CA VAL A 122 -3.59 4.04 26.76
C VAL A 122 -2.38 3.37 27.42
N SER A 123 -1.18 3.69 26.97
CA SER A 123 0.07 3.16 27.53
C SER A 123 0.47 3.79 28.87
N GLY A 124 -0.08 4.93 29.23
CA GLY A 124 0.30 5.70 30.41
C GLY A 124 1.64 6.43 30.29
N VAL A 125 2.23 6.50 29.10
CA VAL A 125 3.54 7.14 28.87
C VAL A 125 3.57 7.97 27.59
N SER A 126 4.44 8.99 27.60
CA SER A 126 4.76 9.79 26.40
C SER A 126 6.26 10.03 26.29
N PHE A 127 6.74 10.19 25.05
CA PHE A 127 8.10 10.56 24.73
C PHE A 127 8.29 12.06 24.86
N VAL A 128 9.30 12.46 25.62
CA VAL A 128 9.72 13.88 25.73
C VAL A 128 10.62 14.21 24.55
N VAL A 129 10.18 15.14 23.72
CA VAL A 129 10.93 15.58 22.52
C VAL A 129 11.63 16.92 22.75
N SER A 130 10.98 17.81 23.50
CA SER A 130 11.53 19.09 23.94
C SER A 130 10.92 19.48 25.28
N ASP A 131 11.35 20.60 25.85
CA ASP A 131 10.77 21.11 27.12
C ASP A 131 9.25 21.41 27.00
N SER A 132 8.76 21.66 25.79
CA SER A 132 7.34 21.99 25.53
C SER A 132 6.56 20.87 24.84
N ASP A 133 7.22 19.88 24.24
CA ASP A 133 6.59 18.90 23.37
C ASP A 133 6.84 17.47 23.84
N SER A 134 5.77 16.75 24.05
CA SER A 134 5.77 15.31 24.29
C SER A 134 4.68 14.62 23.50
N TYR A 135 4.92 13.41 23.03
CA TYR A 135 3.99 12.64 22.21
C TYR A 135 3.75 11.26 22.81
N THR A 136 2.49 10.83 22.81
CA THR A 136 2.08 9.50 23.25
C THR A 136 2.55 8.41 22.25
N LEU A 137 2.50 7.14 22.67
CA LEU A 137 2.75 6.02 21.77
C LEU A 137 1.84 6.06 20.55
N GLU A 138 0.56 6.29 20.80
CA GLU A 138 -0.47 6.34 19.76
C GLU A 138 -0.14 7.42 18.72
N GLU A 139 0.34 8.58 19.15
CA GLU A 139 0.73 9.66 18.25
C GLU A 139 1.98 9.32 17.42
N ILE A 140 3.01 8.72 18.02
CA ILE A 140 4.22 8.32 17.29
C ILE A 140 3.90 7.26 16.22
N ILE A 141 3.01 6.31 16.55
CA ILE A 141 2.54 5.31 15.59
C ILE A 141 1.70 5.97 14.50
N ALA A 142 0.78 6.89 14.88
CA ALA A 142 -0.02 7.65 13.93
C ALA A 142 0.85 8.47 12.97
N MET A 143 1.93 9.11 13.44
CA MET A 143 2.87 9.81 12.56
C MET A 143 3.50 8.89 11.51
N THR A 144 3.89 7.67 11.89
CA THR A 144 4.43 6.69 10.95
C THR A 144 3.36 6.22 9.95
N MET A 145 2.13 5.97 10.42
CA MET A 145 1.01 5.61 9.55
C MET A 145 0.69 6.76 8.58
N GLU A 146 0.65 8.01 9.06
CA GLU A 146 0.41 9.20 8.24
C GLU A 146 1.46 9.36 7.12
N HIS A 147 2.73 9.09 7.43
CA HIS A 147 3.79 9.12 6.44
C HIS A 147 3.50 8.15 5.28
N TYR A 148 3.15 6.89 5.57
CA TYR A 148 2.80 5.91 4.53
C TYR A 148 1.47 6.21 3.83
N ILE A 149 0.49 6.78 4.54
CA ILE A 149 -0.76 7.22 3.93
C ILE A 149 -0.49 8.32 2.91
N ASN A 150 0.33 9.31 3.24
CA ASN A 150 0.69 10.39 2.31
C ASN A 150 1.41 9.85 1.06
N LEU A 151 2.38 8.94 1.21
CA LEU A 151 3.07 8.28 0.08
C LEU A 151 2.09 7.49 -0.79
N ALA A 152 1.16 6.78 -0.18
CA ALA A 152 0.16 5.99 -0.89
C ALA A 152 -0.90 6.88 -1.57
N GLU A 153 -1.30 8.01 -0.99
CA GLU A 153 -2.19 9.01 -1.60
C GLU A 153 -1.51 9.70 -2.81
N GLU A 154 -0.20 9.98 -2.72
CA GLU A 154 0.60 10.45 -3.86
C GLU A 154 0.61 9.43 -5.00
N MET A 155 0.79 8.14 -4.69
CA MET A 155 0.75 7.05 -5.66
C MET A 155 -0.65 6.81 -6.22
N ALA A 156 -1.68 6.86 -5.37
CA ALA A 156 -3.07 6.62 -5.74
C ALA A 156 -3.69 7.80 -6.50
N GLN A 157 -3.21 9.02 -6.28
CA GLN A 157 -3.85 10.28 -6.70
C GLN A 157 -5.30 10.42 -6.18
N GLU A 158 -5.59 9.78 -5.05
CA GLU A 158 -6.89 9.75 -4.37
C GLU A 158 -6.69 9.61 -2.86
N PRO A 159 -7.60 10.14 -2.03
CA PRO A 159 -7.52 9.98 -0.58
C PRO A 159 -7.73 8.51 -0.18
N ILE A 160 -7.00 8.08 0.85
CA ILE A 160 -7.10 6.74 1.43
C ILE A 160 -7.80 6.86 2.78
N ASN A 161 -8.90 6.13 2.97
CA ASN A 161 -9.64 6.08 4.24
C ASN A 161 -9.57 4.70 4.88
N ASP A 162 -9.50 3.64 4.08
CA ASP A 162 -9.59 2.25 4.51
C ASP A 162 -8.19 1.65 4.71
N LEU A 163 -7.91 1.19 5.93
CA LEU A 163 -6.65 0.57 6.31
C LEU A 163 -6.84 -0.90 6.68
N VAL A 164 -5.82 -1.71 6.41
CA VAL A 164 -5.65 -3.04 7.00
C VAL A 164 -4.28 -3.09 7.66
N LEU A 165 -4.25 -3.48 8.93
CA LEU A 165 -2.99 -3.53 9.68
C LEU A 165 -2.63 -4.98 10.00
N THR A 166 -1.35 -5.32 9.88
CA THR A 166 -0.87 -6.61 10.36
C THR A 166 -0.50 -6.51 11.84
N VAL A 167 -0.72 -7.59 12.57
CA VAL A 167 -0.42 -7.67 14.00
C VAL A 167 0.24 -9.01 14.33
N PRO A 168 1.21 -9.05 15.24
CA PRO A 168 1.73 -10.31 15.75
C PRO A 168 0.63 -11.10 16.49
N PRO A 169 0.65 -12.44 16.42
CA PRO A 169 -0.38 -13.27 17.05
C PRO A 169 -0.46 -13.11 18.57
N HIS A 170 0.66 -12.80 19.24
CA HIS A 170 0.70 -12.60 20.69
C HIS A 170 0.08 -11.29 21.18
N PHE A 171 -0.31 -10.38 20.27
CA PHE A 171 -0.91 -9.11 20.69
C PHE A 171 -2.17 -9.33 21.48
N ASN A 172 -2.16 -8.81 22.72
CA ASN A 172 -3.34 -8.73 23.57
C ASN A 172 -4.28 -7.61 23.09
N GLU A 173 -5.40 -7.51 23.77
CA GLU A 173 -6.45 -6.52 23.49
C GLU A 173 -5.94 -5.07 23.51
N LEU A 174 -5.11 -4.71 24.51
CA LEU A 174 -4.61 -3.33 24.65
C LEU A 174 -3.71 -2.96 23.47
N GLN A 175 -2.82 -3.84 23.06
CA GLN A 175 -1.91 -3.62 21.94
C GLN A 175 -2.67 -3.43 20.62
N ARG A 176 -3.75 -4.20 20.40
CA ARG A 176 -4.64 -4.04 19.25
C ARG A 176 -5.33 -2.68 19.28
N PHE A 177 -5.80 -2.23 20.44
CA PHE A 177 -6.44 -0.92 20.57
C PHE A 177 -5.50 0.26 20.37
N VAL A 178 -4.25 0.20 20.80
CA VAL A 178 -3.27 1.26 20.52
C VAL A 178 -3.12 1.50 19.02
N LEU A 179 -3.08 0.42 18.21
CA LEU A 179 -3.02 0.55 16.74
C LEU A 179 -4.33 1.11 16.15
N LEU A 180 -5.49 0.67 16.67
CA LEU A 180 -6.79 1.19 16.24
C LEU A 180 -6.95 2.67 16.61
N ASP A 181 -6.53 3.06 17.82
CA ASP A 181 -6.60 4.44 18.28
C ASP A 181 -5.61 5.32 17.48
N ALA A 182 -4.41 4.83 17.13
CA ALA A 182 -3.49 5.54 16.24
C ALA A 182 -4.11 5.84 14.85
N ALA A 183 -4.85 4.90 14.28
CA ALA A 183 -5.58 5.14 13.02
C ALA A 183 -6.74 6.14 13.20
N ARG A 184 -7.46 6.06 14.35
CA ARG A 184 -8.53 7.01 14.68
C ARG A 184 -8.02 8.44 14.83
N LEU A 185 -6.80 8.66 15.36
CA LEU A 185 -6.16 9.98 15.42
C LEU A 185 -6.00 10.62 14.04
N LEU A 186 -5.92 9.81 12.99
CA LEU A 186 -5.82 10.24 11.59
C LEU A 186 -7.17 10.27 10.86
N ASN A 187 -8.28 10.02 11.57
CA ASN A 187 -9.61 9.87 10.98
C ASN A 187 -9.65 8.79 9.87
N LYS A 188 -8.95 7.66 10.10
CA LYS A 188 -8.91 6.53 9.17
C LYS A 188 -9.62 5.31 9.77
N ASP A 189 -10.29 4.53 8.89
CA ASP A 189 -11.01 3.33 9.27
C ASP A 189 -10.12 2.09 9.10
N VAL A 190 -9.97 1.31 10.17
CA VAL A 190 -9.32 0.01 10.11
C VAL A 190 -10.36 -1.05 9.80
N LEU A 191 -10.34 -1.58 8.57
CA LEU A 191 -11.23 -2.65 8.11
C LEU A 191 -10.94 -3.94 8.88
N ALA A 192 -9.66 -4.27 9.06
CA ALA A 192 -9.24 -5.48 9.76
C ALA A 192 -7.86 -5.33 10.40
N LEU A 193 -7.68 -6.06 11.52
CA LEU A 193 -6.37 -6.43 12.05
C LEU A 193 -6.13 -7.90 11.69
N ILE A 194 -5.20 -8.19 10.79
CA ILE A 194 -4.87 -9.54 10.39
C ILE A 194 -3.56 -9.99 11.05
N ASP A 195 -3.54 -11.21 11.59
CA ASP A 195 -2.32 -11.75 12.18
C ASP A 195 -1.25 -11.97 11.10
N ASP A 196 0.03 -11.62 11.39
CA ASP A 196 1.16 -11.73 10.46
C ASP A 196 1.23 -13.10 9.81
N GLY A 197 1.12 -14.18 10.62
CA GLY A 197 1.13 -15.56 10.10
C GLY A 197 -0.02 -15.87 9.15
N LEU A 198 -1.23 -15.39 9.43
CA LEU A 198 -2.39 -15.57 8.52
C LEU A 198 -2.23 -14.79 7.24
N SER A 199 -1.69 -13.59 7.33
CA SER A 199 -1.43 -12.75 6.16
C SER A 199 -0.43 -13.40 5.21
N VAL A 200 0.68 -13.93 5.74
CA VAL A 200 1.68 -14.70 4.96
C VAL A 200 1.07 -15.97 4.37
N ALA A 201 0.25 -16.72 5.16
CA ALA A 201 -0.44 -17.91 4.67
C ALA A 201 -1.41 -17.58 3.52
N LEU A 202 -2.07 -16.43 3.60
CA LEU A 202 -2.95 -15.94 2.55
C LEU A 202 -2.16 -15.66 1.25
N GLU A 203 -1.08 -14.90 1.33
CA GLU A 203 -0.20 -14.63 0.16
C GLU A 203 0.32 -15.95 -0.43
N TYR A 204 0.82 -16.85 0.42
CA TYR A 204 1.26 -18.19 0.01
C TYR A 204 0.19 -18.97 -0.75
N SER A 205 -1.09 -18.83 -0.38
CA SER A 205 -2.21 -19.56 -0.98
C SER A 205 -2.66 -19.01 -2.34
N LEU A 206 -2.35 -17.76 -2.68
CA LEU A 206 -2.87 -17.11 -3.90
C LEU A 206 -2.44 -17.81 -5.19
N SER A 207 -1.21 -18.32 -5.21
CA SER A 207 -0.60 -18.99 -6.36
C SER A 207 -0.75 -20.52 -6.34
N ARG A 208 -1.51 -21.08 -5.36
CA ARG A 208 -1.62 -22.53 -5.14
C ARG A 208 -3.07 -23.01 -5.14
N SER A 209 -3.23 -24.30 -5.35
CA SER A 209 -4.52 -25.00 -5.21
C SER A 209 -4.43 -25.98 -4.05
N PHE A 210 -5.49 -26.07 -3.26
CA PHE A 210 -5.60 -26.94 -2.10
C PHE A 210 -6.72 -27.96 -2.30
N SER A 211 -6.63 -29.10 -1.63
CA SER A 211 -7.66 -30.12 -1.57
C SER A 211 -8.70 -29.79 -0.49
N GLU A 212 -9.72 -30.63 -0.37
CA GLU A 212 -10.70 -30.55 0.73
C GLU A 212 -10.09 -31.04 2.05
N GLU A 213 -9.06 -31.88 1.99
CA GLU A 213 -8.26 -32.24 3.16
C GLU A 213 -7.35 -31.11 3.57
N PRO A 214 -7.34 -30.73 4.87
CA PRO A 214 -6.52 -29.62 5.36
C PRO A 214 -5.03 -29.91 5.24
N ALA A 215 -4.29 -29.03 4.58
CA ALA A 215 -2.84 -28.99 4.59
C ALA A 215 -2.38 -28.14 5.80
N HIS A 216 -1.43 -28.67 6.57
CA HIS A 216 -0.91 -28.04 7.78
C HIS A 216 0.43 -27.36 7.51
N HIS A 217 0.48 -26.05 7.72
CA HIS A 217 1.71 -25.27 7.52
C HIS A 217 2.04 -24.47 8.78
N ILE A 218 3.32 -24.37 9.11
CA ILE A 218 3.81 -23.40 10.09
C ILE A 218 4.35 -22.19 9.35
N ILE A 219 3.85 -21.02 9.68
CA ILE A 219 4.47 -19.75 9.30
C ILE A 219 5.44 -19.40 10.44
N TYR A 220 6.73 -19.47 10.14
CA TYR A 220 7.79 -19.09 11.06
C TYR A 220 8.21 -17.67 10.76
N ASP A 221 7.65 -16.72 11.49
CA ASP A 221 7.92 -15.29 11.33
C ASP A 221 8.97 -14.84 12.34
N ALA A 222 10.19 -14.60 11.84
CA ALA A 222 11.30 -14.15 12.64
C ALA A 222 11.61 -12.67 12.37
N GLY A 223 11.01 -11.83 13.23
CA GLY A 223 11.15 -10.37 13.20
C GLY A 223 12.28 -9.84 14.09
N SER A 224 12.36 -8.50 14.16
CA SER A 224 13.31 -7.83 15.06
C SER A 224 12.79 -7.73 16.49
N GLY A 225 11.49 -7.54 16.72
CA GLY A 225 10.89 -7.40 18.04
C GLY A 225 10.22 -8.65 18.58
N SER A 226 9.85 -9.61 17.73
CA SER A 226 9.25 -10.88 18.10
C SER A 226 9.62 -11.97 17.09
N ILE A 227 9.64 -13.22 17.56
CA ILE A 227 9.65 -14.40 16.69
C ILE A 227 8.43 -15.24 17.02
N SER A 228 7.61 -15.57 16.03
CA SER A 228 6.42 -16.39 16.20
C SER A 228 6.39 -17.57 15.23
N ALA A 229 5.81 -18.67 15.69
CA ALA A 229 5.45 -19.80 14.86
C ALA A 229 3.92 -19.94 14.90
N THR A 230 3.26 -19.77 13.75
CA THR A 230 1.80 -19.86 13.63
C THR A 230 1.44 -21.07 12.79
N LEU A 231 0.74 -22.02 13.39
CA LEU A 231 0.20 -23.20 12.70
C LEU A 231 -1.12 -22.86 12.05
N VAL A 232 -1.20 -23.07 10.74
CA VAL A 232 -2.40 -22.84 9.95
C VAL A 232 -2.84 -24.11 9.23
N ALA A 233 -4.16 -24.28 9.10
CA ALA A 233 -4.76 -25.27 8.22
C ALA A 233 -5.30 -24.58 6.99
N ILE A 234 -4.92 -25.04 5.80
CA ILE A 234 -5.38 -24.52 4.52
C ILE A 234 -6.11 -25.62 3.77
N ASP A 235 -7.38 -25.40 3.44
CA ASP A 235 -8.21 -26.36 2.72
C ASP A 235 -9.08 -25.65 1.66
N ALA A 236 -9.77 -26.43 0.86
CA ALA A 236 -10.74 -25.97 -0.12
C ALA A 236 -12.16 -26.35 0.29
N VAL A 237 -13.04 -25.37 0.43
CA VAL A 237 -14.45 -25.59 0.78
C VAL A 237 -15.38 -25.24 -0.38
N PRO A 238 -16.51 -25.96 -0.56
CA PRO A 238 -17.47 -25.66 -1.62
C PRO A 238 -18.08 -24.27 -1.45
N LYS A 239 -18.21 -23.52 -2.55
CA LYS A 239 -18.93 -22.23 -2.55
C LYS A 239 -20.44 -22.46 -2.51
N GLY A 240 -21.06 -22.19 -1.35
CA GLY A 240 -22.51 -22.24 -1.15
C GLY A 240 -23.07 -23.63 -0.81
N THR A 241 -24.30 -23.66 -0.35
CA THR A 241 -24.99 -24.85 0.18
C THR A 241 -25.33 -25.92 -0.84
N SER A 242 -25.25 -25.65 -2.15
CA SER A 242 -25.64 -26.58 -3.22
C SER A 242 -24.47 -27.40 -3.81
N GLY A 243 -23.25 -27.26 -3.34
CA GLY A 243 -22.07 -28.03 -3.77
C GLY A 243 -21.66 -27.91 -5.25
N LYS A 244 -22.32 -27.05 -6.03
CA LYS A 244 -22.06 -26.87 -7.49
C LYS A 244 -21.16 -25.68 -7.82
N GLY A 245 -20.62 -24.95 -6.81
CA GLY A 245 -19.74 -23.80 -7.01
C GLY A 245 -18.26 -24.19 -7.09
N LYS A 246 -17.41 -23.27 -7.60
CA LYS A 246 -15.96 -23.40 -7.47
C LYS A 246 -15.56 -23.40 -5.99
N ASN A 247 -14.61 -24.23 -5.61
CA ASN A 247 -14.10 -24.26 -4.24
C ASN A 247 -13.45 -22.93 -3.86
N ILE A 248 -13.60 -22.55 -2.59
CA ILE A 248 -13.01 -21.37 -1.96
C ILE A 248 -11.88 -21.84 -1.05
N THR A 249 -10.72 -21.20 -1.13
CA THR A 249 -9.63 -21.46 -0.19
C THR A 249 -10.02 -20.94 1.18
N ARG A 250 -9.93 -21.80 2.21
CA ARG A 250 -10.12 -21.44 3.61
C ARG A 250 -8.81 -21.60 4.36
N ILE A 251 -8.45 -20.59 5.14
CA ILE A 251 -7.25 -20.53 5.97
C ILE A 251 -7.70 -20.34 7.42
N ARG A 252 -7.30 -21.25 8.30
CA ARG A 252 -7.65 -21.19 9.73
C ARG A 252 -6.40 -21.24 10.56
N SER A 253 -6.29 -20.35 11.54
CA SER A 253 -5.27 -20.48 12.57
C SER A 253 -5.65 -21.56 13.58
N LEU A 254 -4.70 -22.42 13.92
CA LEU A 254 -4.89 -23.51 14.88
C LEU A 254 -4.19 -23.20 16.20
N ALA A 255 -2.95 -22.73 16.14
CA ALA A 255 -2.15 -22.42 17.31
C ALA A 255 -1.04 -21.44 16.98
N SER A 256 -0.52 -20.74 17.97
CA SER A 256 0.71 -19.96 17.85
C SER A 256 1.54 -20.00 19.13
N SER A 257 2.85 -19.88 18.96
CA SER A 257 3.82 -19.66 20.05
C SER A 257 4.76 -18.52 19.66
N THR A 258 5.12 -17.69 20.63
CA THR A 258 5.93 -16.48 20.38
C THR A 258 6.99 -16.30 21.47
N THR A 259 8.15 -15.79 21.07
CA THR A 259 9.18 -15.29 22.00
C THR A 259 9.44 -13.80 21.74
N LEU A 260 9.65 -13.04 22.83
CA LEU A 260 10.00 -11.62 22.82
C LEU A 260 11.44 -11.35 23.30
N ASP A 261 12.12 -12.38 23.76
CA ASP A 261 13.45 -12.25 24.37
C ASP A 261 14.59 -12.57 23.40
N LEU A 262 14.36 -13.53 22.51
CA LEU A 262 15.36 -14.03 21.57
C LEU A 262 14.96 -13.65 20.15
N THR A 263 15.21 -12.38 19.77
CA THR A 263 14.70 -11.73 18.55
C THR A 263 15.82 -11.13 17.71
N GLY A 264 15.50 -10.55 16.58
CA GLY A 264 16.48 -9.86 15.73
C GLY A 264 17.17 -8.68 16.42
N ASN A 265 16.45 -7.94 17.30
CA ASN A 265 17.03 -6.86 18.10
C ASN A 265 18.00 -7.41 19.15
N GLU A 266 17.71 -8.59 19.70
CA GLU A 266 18.63 -9.26 20.64
C GLU A 266 19.95 -9.65 19.94
N LEU A 267 19.91 -10.09 18.68
CA LEU A 267 21.11 -10.31 17.85
C LEU A 267 21.95 -9.04 17.73
N ASN A 268 21.30 -7.91 17.40
CA ASN A 268 22.00 -6.62 17.31
C ASN A 268 22.64 -6.25 18.65
N ARG A 269 21.88 -6.37 19.74
CA ARG A 269 22.36 -6.03 21.09
C ARG A 269 23.59 -6.85 21.52
N ARG A 270 23.61 -8.13 21.16
CA ARG A 270 24.79 -8.99 21.48
C ARG A 270 26.03 -8.57 20.69
N ILE A 271 25.86 -8.19 19.42
CA ILE A 271 26.95 -7.63 18.61
C ILE A 271 27.41 -6.28 19.18
N VAL A 272 26.46 -5.38 19.58
CA VAL A 272 26.81 -4.10 20.24
C VAL A 272 27.62 -4.32 21.50
N ASN A 273 27.18 -5.23 22.39
CA ASN A 273 27.91 -5.52 23.62
C ASN A 273 29.30 -6.08 23.32
N PHE A 274 29.41 -7.01 22.36
CA PHE A 274 30.70 -7.54 21.95
C PHE A 274 31.65 -6.47 21.42
N MET A 275 31.17 -5.54 20.58
CA MET A 275 31.96 -4.42 20.07
C MET A 275 32.33 -3.41 21.17
N LYS A 276 31.38 -3.12 22.08
CA LYS A 276 31.60 -2.24 23.24
C LYS A 276 32.68 -2.81 24.15
N ASP A 277 32.61 -4.08 24.50
CA ASP A 277 33.57 -4.76 25.37
C ASP A 277 34.97 -4.82 24.71
N ALA A 278 35.03 -5.07 23.40
CA ALA A 278 36.29 -5.05 22.65
C ALA A 278 36.93 -3.65 22.62
N PHE A 279 36.12 -2.59 22.50
CA PHE A 279 36.66 -1.22 22.58
C PHE A 279 37.17 -0.89 23.97
N GLN A 280 36.41 -1.21 25.01
CA GLN A 280 36.78 -1.01 26.40
C GLN A 280 38.07 -1.77 26.76
N GLN A 281 38.18 -3.04 26.37
CA GLN A 281 39.39 -3.84 26.62
C GLN A 281 40.64 -3.25 25.95
N LYS A 282 40.50 -2.70 24.74
CA LYS A 282 41.61 -2.19 23.97
C LYS A 282 42.03 -0.78 24.41
N HIS A 283 41.09 0.09 24.76
CA HIS A 283 41.32 1.51 24.98
C HIS A 283 41.07 1.96 26.43
N ASN A 284 40.55 1.06 27.29
CA ASN A 284 40.22 1.33 28.71
C ASN A 284 39.18 2.48 28.86
N ILE A 285 38.29 2.64 27.88
CA ILE A 285 37.21 3.65 27.86
C ILE A 285 35.86 2.94 27.93
N ASP A 286 35.04 3.30 28.91
CA ASP A 286 33.66 2.77 29.06
C ASP A 286 32.71 3.63 28.22
N LEU A 287 31.98 2.97 27.30
CA LEU A 287 31.01 3.59 26.44
C LEU A 287 29.57 3.55 27.00
N SER A 288 29.34 2.97 28.18
CA SER A 288 28.00 2.72 28.73
C SER A 288 27.16 4.00 28.92
N HIS A 289 27.79 5.14 29.09
CA HIS A 289 27.14 6.45 29.24
C HIS A 289 27.31 7.37 28.02
N ASN A 290 27.91 6.88 26.94
CA ASN A 290 28.09 7.66 25.71
C ASN A 290 26.98 7.30 24.71
N ASN A 291 25.82 7.97 24.83
CA ASN A 291 24.64 7.70 24.01
C ASN A 291 24.92 7.79 22.50
N ARG A 292 25.81 8.70 22.07
CA ARG A 292 26.17 8.87 20.66
C ARG A 292 27.00 7.68 20.16
N ALA A 293 27.98 7.23 20.97
CA ALA A 293 28.77 6.06 20.64
C ALA A 293 27.87 4.78 20.57
N LEU A 294 26.97 4.62 21.54
CA LEU A 294 26.03 3.48 21.56
C LEU A 294 25.14 3.46 20.31
N ALA A 295 24.58 4.59 19.91
CA ALA A 295 23.74 4.66 18.70
C ALA A 295 24.53 4.35 17.42
N ARG A 296 25.79 4.75 17.35
CA ARG A 296 26.69 4.43 16.21
C ARG A 296 27.06 2.95 16.19
N LEU A 297 27.32 2.37 17.37
CA LEU A 297 27.55 0.92 17.51
C LEU A 297 26.32 0.11 17.10
N GLU A 298 25.12 0.57 17.43
CA GLU A 298 23.87 -0.09 17.05
C GLU A 298 23.67 -0.11 15.53
N LYS A 299 23.89 1.04 14.86
CA LYS A 299 23.83 1.12 13.39
C LYS A 299 24.84 0.17 12.76
N GLU A 300 26.07 0.14 13.27
CA GLU A 300 27.12 -0.74 12.78
C GLU A 300 26.84 -2.22 13.08
N ALA A 301 26.27 -2.56 14.24
CA ALA A 301 25.86 -3.91 14.57
C ALA A 301 24.82 -4.47 13.60
N LEU A 302 23.84 -3.65 13.20
CA LEU A 302 22.85 -4.01 12.19
C LEU A 302 23.54 -4.34 10.85
N ARG A 303 24.46 -3.49 10.39
CA ARG A 303 25.23 -3.74 9.17
C ARG A 303 26.08 -5.01 9.26
N VAL A 304 26.79 -5.19 10.37
CA VAL A 304 27.61 -6.38 10.62
C VAL A 304 26.75 -7.65 10.63
N LYS A 305 25.58 -7.63 11.26
CA LYS A 305 24.61 -8.76 11.24
C LYS A 305 24.23 -9.14 9.81
N HIS A 306 23.90 -8.15 8.97
CA HIS A 306 23.55 -8.40 7.57
C HIS A 306 24.73 -9.00 6.79
N VAL A 307 25.93 -8.42 6.93
CA VAL A 307 27.14 -8.97 6.27
C VAL A 307 27.44 -10.39 6.72
N LEU A 308 27.37 -10.69 8.03
CA LEU A 308 27.63 -12.03 8.56
C LEU A 308 26.54 -13.06 8.18
N SER A 309 25.35 -12.61 7.79
CA SER A 309 24.32 -13.51 7.26
C SER A 309 24.67 -14.00 5.86
N ALA A 310 25.40 -13.22 5.06
CA ALA A 310 25.87 -13.58 3.73
C ALA A 310 27.32 -14.10 3.73
N ASN A 311 28.23 -13.43 4.44
CA ASN A 311 29.67 -13.66 4.42
C ASN A 311 30.18 -14.39 5.68
N SER A 312 31.34 -15.00 5.62
CA SER A 312 32.01 -15.66 6.76
C SER A 312 32.65 -14.69 7.75
N GLU A 313 32.90 -13.43 7.34
CA GLU A 313 33.50 -12.41 8.17
C GLU A 313 32.99 -11.00 7.80
N ALA A 314 33.01 -10.09 8.77
CA ALA A 314 32.67 -8.68 8.62
C ALA A 314 33.67 -7.82 9.38
N TYR A 315 33.93 -6.61 8.87
CA TYR A 315 34.73 -5.60 9.55
C TYR A 315 33.80 -4.52 10.07
N ALA A 316 33.70 -4.37 11.38
CA ALA A 316 33.10 -3.20 11.99
C ALA A 316 34.09 -2.03 11.92
N SER A 317 33.64 -0.87 11.42
CA SER A 317 34.49 0.33 11.29
C SER A 317 33.67 1.56 11.62
N ILE A 318 34.08 2.28 12.66
CA ILE A 318 33.45 3.53 13.11
C ILE A 318 34.57 4.53 13.38
N GLU A 319 34.62 5.61 12.60
CA GLU A 319 35.60 6.68 12.78
C GLU A 319 35.24 7.46 14.03
N GLU A 320 36.22 7.88 14.80
CA GLU A 320 36.07 8.68 16.02
C GLU A 320 34.94 8.23 16.94
N LEU A 321 34.90 6.95 17.28
CA LEU A 321 33.83 6.40 18.10
C LEU A 321 33.70 7.10 19.46
N ALA A 322 34.84 7.31 20.15
CA ALA A 322 34.92 8.07 21.39
C ALA A 322 36.33 8.66 21.55
N GLU A 323 36.44 9.86 22.12
CA GLU A 323 37.71 10.54 22.45
C GLU A 323 38.66 10.67 21.24
N GLY A 324 38.12 10.83 20.03
CA GLY A 324 38.90 10.88 18.79
C GLY A 324 39.53 9.58 18.34
N ILE A 325 39.08 8.44 18.91
CA ILE A 325 39.62 7.10 18.63
C ILE A 325 38.72 6.37 17.64
N ASP A 326 39.30 5.88 16.56
CA ASP A 326 38.64 5.00 15.58
C ASP A 326 38.42 3.60 16.17
N PHE A 327 37.27 3.03 15.87
CA PHE A 327 36.98 1.65 16.17
C PHE A 327 37.07 0.80 14.89
N ARG A 328 37.88 -0.25 14.94
CA ARG A 328 37.97 -1.25 13.87
C ARG A 328 38.09 -2.64 14.50
N LEU A 329 37.15 -3.53 14.12
CA LEU A 329 37.09 -4.90 14.66
C LEU A 329 36.68 -5.86 13.57
N LYS A 330 37.44 -6.95 13.39
CA LYS A 330 37.04 -8.08 12.56
C LYS A 330 36.15 -9.02 13.38
N ILE A 331 34.97 -9.34 12.87
CA ILE A 331 34.02 -10.28 13.50
C ILE A 331 33.77 -11.41 12.51
N THR A 332 33.94 -12.66 12.95
CA THR A 332 33.64 -13.82 12.11
C THR A 332 32.25 -14.35 12.39
N ARG A 333 31.68 -15.05 11.39
CA ARG A 333 30.37 -15.72 11.56
C ARG A 333 30.38 -16.70 12.75
N SER A 334 31.47 -17.43 12.98
CA SER A 334 31.57 -18.34 14.11
C SER A 334 31.53 -17.66 15.48
N VAL A 335 32.10 -16.44 15.58
CA VAL A 335 31.95 -15.59 16.80
C VAL A 335 30.50 -15.19 16.98
N PHE A 336 29.87 -14.69 15.90
CA PHE A 336 28.46 -14.31 15.93
C PHE A 336 27.54 -15.47 16.32
N GLU A 337 27.75 -16.67 15.77
CA GLU A 337 27.00 -17.89 16.09
C GLU A 337 27.20 -18.30 17.55
N SER A 338 28.42 -18.20 18.06
CA SER A 338 28.70 -18.53 19.48
C SER A 338 28.04 -17.55 20.45
N LEU A 339 27.93 -16.26 20.08
CA LEU A 339 27.22 -15.26 20.86
C LEU A 339 25.69 -15.50 20.92
N CYS A 340 25.15 -16.22 19.92
CA CYS A 340 23.72 -16.34 19.69
C CYS A 340 23.20 -17.78 19.62
N GLN A 341 23.94 -18.75 20.14
CA GLN A 341 23.60 -20.19 20.01
C GLN A 341 22.26 -20.58 20.62
N ASP A 342 21.81 -19.90 21.65
CA ASP A 342 20.53 -20.12 22.33
C ASP A 342 19.34 -19.74 21.40
N LEU A 343 19.50 -18.82 20.44
CA LEU A 343 18.44 -18.50 19.49
C LEU A 343 18.13 -19.67 18.55
N ALA A 344 19.14 -20.45 18.15
CA ALA A 344 18.92 -21.64 17.33
C ALA A 344 18.06 -22.66 18.05
N THR A 345 18.33 -22.86 19.36
CA THR A 345 17.53 -23.75 20.20
C THR A 345 16.11 -23.25 20.37
N SER A 346 15.93 -21.93 20.59
CA SER A 346 14.61 -21.31 20.73
C SER A 346 13.78 -21.44 19.46
N ALA A 347 14.39 -21.32 18.28
CA ALA A 347 13.70 -21.47 17.00
C ALA A 347 13.01 -22.83 16.88
N VAL A 348 13.71 -23.90 17.26
CA VAL A 348 13.18 -25.28 17.27
C VAL A 348 12.10 -25.45 18.34
N LEU A 349 12.30 -24.89 19.53
CA LEU A 349 11.33 -25.00 20.63
C LEU A 349 9.99 -24.36 20.27
N LEU A 350 9.99 -23.20 19.61
CA LEU A 350 8.77 -22.55 19.17
C LEU A 350 7.96 -23.40 18.19
N ILE A 351 8.62 -24.06 17.26
CA ILE A 351 7.96 -25.01 16.34
C ILE A 351 7.35 -26.17 17.10
N LYS A 352 8.11 -26.77 18.05
CA LYS A 352 7.63 -27.89 18.89
C LYS A 352 6.40 -27.50 19.71
N GLU A 353 6.45 -26.37 20.39
CA GLU A 353 5.35 -25.86 21.20
C GLU A 353 4.10 -25.61 20.37
N THR A 354 4.27 -25.02 19.18
CA THR A 354 3.18 -24.72 18.29
C THR A 354 2.50 -25.98 17.76
N LEU A 355 3.26 -26.97 17.37
CA LEU A 355 2.75 -28.31 16.99
C LEU A 355 1.98 -28.97 18.13
N LEU A 356 2.52 -28.89 19.34
CA LEU A 356 1.88 -29.46 20.53
C LEU A 356 0.54 -28.76 20.85
N LYS A 357 0.51 -27.42 20.84
CA LYS A 357 -0.70 -26.62 21.06
C LYS A 357 -1.75 -26.90 20.01
N GLY A 358 -1.35 -27.05 18.75
CA GLY A 358 -2.27 -27.33 17.64
C GLY A 358 -2.63 -28.80 17.47
N ASN A 359 -2.08 -29.71 18.31
CA ASN A 359 -2.28 -31.17 18.24
C ASN A 359 -1.96 -31.76 16.86
N VAL A 360 -0.89 -31.26 16.21
CA VAL A 360 -0.40 -31.72 14.90
C VAL A 360 0.98 -32.34 15.09
N SER A 361 1.22 -33.49 14.46
CA SER A 361 2.52 -34.12 14.51
C SER A 361 3.47 -33.58 13.44
N LEU A 362 4.79 -33.74 13.67
CA LEU A 362 5.80 -33.32 12.69
C LEU A 362 5.66 -34.08 11.35
N GLU A 363 5.19 -35.34 11.40
CA GLU A 363 5.00 -36.19 10.22
C GLU A 363 3.87 -35.65 9.35
N THR A 364 2.78 -35.16 9.96
CA THR A 364 1.59 -34.61 9.25
C THR A 364 1.73 -33.14 8.89
N LEU A 365 2.84 -32.51 9.28
CA LEU A 365 3.14 -31.14 8.88
C LEU A 365 3.59 -31.12 7.41
N ASP A 366 2.96 -30.33 6.57
CA ASP A 366 3.32 -30.21 5.14
C ASP A 366 4.55 -29.31 4.91
N SER A 367 4.61 -28.15 5.58
CA SER A 367 5.81 -27.31 5.48
C SER A 367 5.94 -26.27 6.61
N VAL A 368 7.16 -25.79 6.79
CA VAL A 368 7.50 -24.58 7.55
C VAL A 368 7.86 -23.48 6.55
N ILE A 369 7.11 -22.40 6.54
CA ILE A 369 7.28 -21.25 5.63
C ILE A 369 8.02 -20.17 6.39
N LEU A 370 9.22 -19.81 5.91
CA LEU A 370 10.06 -18.80 6.56
C LEU A 370 9.66 -17.39 6.15
N HIS A 371 9.44 -16.53 7.12
CA HIS A 371 9.13 -15.11 6.98
C HIS A 371 9.93 -14.27 7.98
N GLY A 372 10.02 -12.93 7.75
CA GLY A 372 10.76 -12.01 8.59
C GLY A 372 12.27 -12.00 8.32
N GLY A 373 12.91 -10.85 8.51
CA GLY A 373 14.33 -10.66 8.16
C GLY A 373 15.29 -11.54 8.95
N THR A 374 15.00 -11.83 10.22
CA THR A 374 15.83 -12.68 11.09
C THR A 374 15.81 -14.15 10.65
N SER A 375 14.80 -14.59 9.88
CA SER A 375 14.77 -15.95 9.32
C SER A 375 15.88 -16.21 8.29
N ARG A 376 16.55 -15.16 7.80
CA ARG A 376 17.69 -15.27 6.87
C ARG A 376 19.01 -15.59 7.55
N VAL A 377 19.07 -15.54 8.88
CA VAL A 377 20.30 -15.83 9.63
C VAL A 377 20.65 -17.32 9.52
N PRO A 378 21.86 -17.67 8.99
CA PRO A 378 22.17 -19.05 8.57
C PRO A 378 22.02 -20.10 9.67
N PHE A 379 22.49 -19.84 10.88
CA PHE A 379 22.42 -20.82 11.97
C PHE A 379 20.97 -21.08 12.47
N ILE A 380 20.08 -20.08 12.34
CA ILE A 380 18.63 -20.26 12.64
C ILE A 380 18.00 -21.15 11.56
N GLN A 381 18.30 -20.89 10.29
CA GLN A 381 17.82 -21.74 9.19
C GLN A 381 18.32 -23.17 9.33
N ALA A 382 19.62 -23.35 9.61
CA ALA A 382 20.20 -24.69 9.82
C ALA A 382 19.51 -25.45 10.94
N ALA A 383 19.24 -24.81 12.08
CA ALA A 383 18.53 -25.44 13.19
C ALA A 383 17.10 -25.86 12.84
N ILE A 384 16.39 -25.05 12.04
CA ILE A 384 15.05 -25.39 11.56
C ILE A 384 15.13 -26.53 10.53
N ASP A 385 16.04 -26.44 9.56
CA ASP A 385 16.26 -27.44 8.50
C ASP A 385 16.61 -28.83 9.12
N ASP A 386 17.44 -28.87 10.16
CA ASP A 386 17.81 -30.11 10.88
C ASP A 386 16.62 -30.72 11.59
N TYR A 387 15.76 -29.89 12.22
CA TYR A 387 14.63 -30.38 12.98
C TYR A 387 13.48 -30.88 12.12
N VAL A 388 13.03 -30.05 11.14
CA VAL A 388 11.85 -30.38 10.33
C VAL A 388 12.18 -31.14 9.05
N LYS A 389 13.46 -31.28 8.70
CA LYS A 389 14.05 -31.71 7.42
C LYS A 389 13.88 -30.67 6.30
N SER A 390 14.92 -30.50 5.49
CA SER A 390 15.02 -29.43 4.49
C SER A 390 13.94 -29.47 3.41
N ASP A 391 13.36 -30.63 3.10
CA ASP A 391 12.27 -30.80 2.14
C ASP A 391 10.96 -30.16 2.59
N LYS A 392 10.76 -29.99 3.90
CA LYS A 392 9.60 -29.32 4.49
C LYS A 392 9.79 -27.81 4.68
N VAL A 393 11.00 -27.27 4.52
CA VAL A 393 11.24 -25.83 4.65
C VAL A 393 10.95 -25.10 3.36
N SER A 394 10.01 -24.18 3.38
CA SER A 394 9.62 -23.38 2.21
C SER A 394 10.16 -21.95 2.32
N LYS A 395 10.94 -21.56 1.31
CA LYS A 395 11.45 -20.18 1.09
C LYS A 395 10.79 -19.54 -0.14
N LYS A 396 9.55 -19.96 -0.47
CA LYS A 396 8.84 -19.58 -1.70
C LYS A 396 7.99 -18.30 -1.57
N VAL A 397 8.01 -17.67 -0.41
CA VAL A 397 7.40 -16.35 -0.18
C VAL A 397 8.51 -15.32 -0.05
N ASN A 398 8.22 -14.06 -0.40
CA ASN A 398 9.14 -12.98 -0.07
C ASN A 398 9.07 -12.71 1.44
N ALA A 399 10.17 -12.98 2.15
CA ALA A 399 10.22 -12.89 3.60
C ALA A 399 10.01 -11.47 4.16
N ASP A 400 10.13 -10.42 3.35
CA ASP A 400 9.87 -9.03 3.75
C ASP A 400 8.47 -8.55 3.37
N GLU A 401 7.88 -9.07 2.28
CA GLU A 401 6.71 -8.47 1.62
C GLU A 401 5.43 -9.30 1.78
N ALA A 402 5.54 -10.61 2.09
CA ALA A 402 4.38 -11.50 2.06
C ALA A 402 3.29 -11.09 3.06
N SER A 403 3.68 -10.61 4.25
CA SER A 403 2.74 -10.12 5.26
C SER A 403 1.91 -8.95 4.74
N VAL A 404 2.54 -7.89 4.26
CA VAL A 404 1.81 -6.71 3.78
C VAL A 404 0.99 -6.97 2.51
N LYS A 405 1.49 -7.83 1.61
CA LYS A 405 0.74 -8.22 0.39
C LYS A 405 -0.50 -9.05 0.72
N GLY A 406 -0.36 -10.01 1.63
CA GLY A 406 -1.50 -10.79 2.11
C GLY A 406 -2.56 -9.92 2.79
N ALA A 407 -2.13 -8.95 3.61
CA ALA A 407 -3.02 -7.99 4.26
C ALA A 407 -3.78 -7.11 3.24
N ALA A 408 -3.10 -6.60 2.21
CA ALA A 408 -3.74 -5.83 1.15
C ALA A 408 -4.78 -6.66 0.38
N PHE A 409 -4.42 -7.92 0.04
CA PHE A 409 -5.36 -8.83 -0.59
C PHE A 409 -6.56 -9.16 0.33
N TYR A 410 -6.31 -9.32 1.62
CA TYR A 410 -7.39 -9.53 2.59
C TYR A 410 -8.35 -8.35 2.61
N GLY A 411 -7.86 -7.12 2.72
CA GLY A 411 -8.67 -5.92 2.63
C GLY A 411 -9.53 -5.87 1.37
N ALA A 412 -8.93 -6.15 0.22
CA ALA A 412 -9.66 -6.22 -1.05
C ALA A 412 -10.76 -7.29 -1.04
N SER A 413 -10.56 -8.42 -0.34
CA SER A 413 -11.54 -9.50 -0.24
C SER A 413 -12.74 -9.16 0.66
N LEU A 414 -12.59 -8.19 1.57
CA LEU A 414 -13.65 -7.72 2.46
C LEU A 414 -14.62 -6.74 1.79
N THR A 415 -14.24 -6.18 0.67
CA THR A 415 -15.05 -5.19 -0.06
C THR A 415 -15.60 -5.78 -1.36
N SER A 416 -16.77 -5.32 -1.78
CA SER A 416 -17.35 -5.70 -3.09
C SER A 416 -16.73 -4.96 -4.27
N SER A 417 -15.87 -3.99 -3.99
CA SER A 417 -15.28 -3.09 -4.98
C SER A 417 -14.19 -3.75 -5.83
N PHE A 418 -13.56 -4.81 -5.31
CA PHE A 418 -12.49 -5.53 -6.00
C PHE A 418 -12.90 -6.94 -6.42
N ARG A 419 -12.50 -7.34 -7.64
CA ARG A 419 -12.66 -8.71 -8.11
C ARG A 419 -11.43 -9.54 -7.76
N VAL A 420 -11.35 -9.99 -6.53
CA VAL A 420 -10.28 -10.87 -6.05
C VAL A 420 -10.76 -12.32 -5.91
N LYS A 421 -9.81 -13.26 -5.87
CA LYS A 421 -10.12 -14.67 -5.59
C LYS A 421 -10.80 -14.76 -4.21
N PRO A 422 -11.98 -15.34 -4.08
CA PRO A 422 -12.64 -15.44 -2.79
C PRO A 422 -11.86 -16.35 -1.84
N VAL A 423 -11.67 -15.87 -0.61
CA VAL A 423 -10.97 -16.59 0.46
C VAL A 423 -11.75 -16.46 1.76
N ILE A 424 -11.58 -17.43 2.65
CA ILE A 424 -12.08 -17.39 4.02
C ILE A 424 -10.85 -17.41 4.92
N VAL A 425 -10.63 -16.36 5.69
CA VAL A 425 -9.52 -16.26 6.64
C VAL A 425 -10.11 -16.17 8.04
N GLN A 426 -9.70 -17.07 8.92
CA GLN A 426 -10.19 -17.17 10.29
C GLN A 426 -9.01 -17.14 11.26
N GLY A 427 -8.84 -16.02 11.96
CA GLY A 427 -7.93 -15.88 13.10
C GLY A 427 -8.45 -16.63 14.32
N ALA A 428 -7.61 -16.76 15.33
CA ALA A 428 -7.96 -17.38 16.59
C ALA A 428 -7.47 -16.56 17.79
N VAL A 429 -8.11 -16.75 18.91
CA VAL A 429 -7.69 -16.21 20.19
C VAL A 429 -6.41 -16.93 20.64
N TYR A 430 -5.30 -16.22 20.78
CA TYR A 430 -4.03 -16.80 21.25
C TYR A 430 -3.78 -16.56 22.73
N ASN A 431 -4.34 -15.48 23.29
CA ASN A 431 -4.33 -15.20 24.72
C ASN A 431 -5.74 -15.34 25.24
N PHE A 432 -5.98 -16.30 26.12
CA PHE A 432 -7.33 -16.52 26.66
C PHE A 432 -7.87 -15.29 27.38
N TYR A 433 -9.17 -15.11 27.33
CA TYR A 433 -9.87 -14.12 28.14
C TYR A 433 -10.44 -14.78 29.37
N SER A 434 -10.35 -14.10 30.53
CA SER A 434 -10.88 -14.60 31.79
C SER A 434 -11.62 -13.55 32.56
N LEU A 435 -12.60 -13.99 33.36
CA LEU A 435 -13.32 -13.21 34.33
C LEU A 435 -12.78 -13.49 35.71
N THR A 436 -12.60 -12.47 36.57
CA THR A 436 -12.24 -12.61 37.94
C THR A 436 -13.48 -12.56 38.80
N LEU A 437 -13.76 -13.62 39.54
CA LEU A 437 -14.84 -13.71 40.50
C LEU A 437 -14.28 -13.50 41.91
N THR A 438 -15.08 -12.98 42.84
CA THR A 438 -14.65 -12.46 44.14
C THR A 438 -13.94 -13.52 45.05
N ASN A 439 -14.20 -14.80 44.86
CA ASN A 439 -13.64 -15.88 45.70
C ASN A 439 -13.17 -17.10 44.91
N MET A 440 -12.93 -17.01 43.62
CA MET A 440 -12.62 -18.14 42.75
C MET A 440 -11.39 -17.91 41.86
N HIS A 441 -10.84 -18.99 41.33
CA HIS A 441 -9.85 -18.92 40.27
C HIS A 441 -10.46 -18.20 39.02
N PRO A 442 -9.64 -17.53 38.24
CA PRO A 442 -10.12 -16.87 37.02
C PRO A 442 -10.91 -17.84 36.13
N LEU A 443 -12.12 -17.46 35.74
CA LEU A 443 -12.99 -18.25 34.89
C LEU A 443 -12.73 -17.90 33.42
N VAL A 444 -12.45 -18.87 32.60
CA VAL A 444 -12.11 -18.67 31.19
C VAL A 444 -13.37 -18.25 30.42
N ALA A 445 -13.37 -17.01 29.89
CA ALA A 445 -14.44 -16.44 29.06
C ALA A 445 -14.32 -16.82 27.60
N LEU A 446 -13.12 -16.71 27.03
CA LEU A 446 -12.78 -17.20 25.69
C LEU A 446 -11.48 -17.98 25.76
N PRO A 447 -11.51 -19.31 25.51
CA PRO A 447 -10.31 -20.14 25.48
C PRO A 447 -9.36 -19.78 24.33
N GLU A 448 -8.07 -20.14 24.49
CA GLU A 448 -7.14 -20.18 23.38
C GLU A 448 -7.67 -21.05 22.24
N SER A 449 -7.28 -20.74 21.01
CA SER A 449 -7.69 -21.42 19.77
C SER A 449 -9.18 -21.26 19.42
N THR A 450 -9.95 -20.45 20.18
CA THR A 450 -11.30 -20.06 19.74
C THR A 450 -11.21 -19.21 18.48
N LEU A 451 -11.84 -19.64 17.39
CA LEU A 451 -11.83 -18.89 16.15
C LEU A 451 -12.57 -17.56 16.32
N PHE A 452 -12.05 -16.51 15.71
CA PHE A 452 -12.68 -15.18 15.73
C PHE A 452 -14.11 -15.25 15.20
N GLY A 453 -15.02 -14.53 15.87
CA GLY A 453 -16.45 -14.56 15.58
C GLY A 453 -17.20 -15.76 16.13
N SER A 454 -16.51 -16.77 16.71
CA SER A 454 -17.16 -17.89 17.38
C SER A 454 -17.56 -17.50 18.80
N SER A 455 -18.73 -17.99 19.24
CA SER A 455 -19.23 -17.74 20.60
C SER A 455 -18.79 -18.83 21.58
N HIS A 456 -18.55 -18.42 22.82
CA HIS A 456 -18.29 -19.30 23.96
C HIS A 456 -19.21 -18.91 25.12
N ILE A 457 -19.85 -19.89 25.75
CA ILE A 457 -20.79 -19.64 26.84
C ILE A 457 -20.19 -20.11 28.14
N VAL A 458 -20.27 -19.24 29.12
CA VAL A 458 -19.78 -19.48 30.49
C VAL A 458 -20.97 -19.43 31.45
N ALA A 459 -21.07 -20.41 32.31
CA ALA A 459 -22.05 -20.46 33.38
C ALA A 459 -21.42 -20.09 34.74
N ILE A 460 -22.07 -19.18 35.45
CA ILE A 460 -21.63 -18.70 36.76
C ILE A 460 -22.77 -18.94 37.73
N ASN A 461 -22.50 -19.59 38.87
CA ASN A 461 -23.49 -19.76 39.92
C ASN A 461 -23.86 -18.41 40.51
N THR A 462 -25.13 -18.21 40.79
CA THR A 462 -25.62 -16.95 41.35
C THR A 462 -25.07 -16.69 42.76
N THR A 463 -24.66 -17.74 43.46
CA THR A 463 -23.98 -17.62 44.76
C THR A 463 -22.59 -16.99 44.70
N ASP A 464 -21.94 -17.07 43.52
CA ASP A 464 -20.58 -16.60 43.31
C ASP A 464 -20.56 -15.14 42.86
N LEU A 465 -21.77 -14.60 42.57
CA LEU A 465 -22.02 -13.20 42.20
C LEU A 465 -22.55 -12.42 43.41
N GLY A 466 -21.96 -11.31 43.76
CA GLY A 466 -22.49 -10.39 44.78
C GLY A 466 -23.80 -9.67 44.35
N ALA A 467 -24.33 -8.78 45.18
CA ALA A 467 -25.56 -8.04 44.89
C ALA A 467 -25.41 -7.08 43.67
N HIS A 468 -24.23 -6.56 43.47
CA HIS A 468 -23.89 -5.68 42.34
C HIS A 468 -22.58 -6.19 41.71
N PRO A 469 -22.64 -7.25 40.91
CA PRO A 469 -21.44 -7.89 40.43
C PRO A 469 -20.74 -7.04 39.36
N SER A 470 -19.47 -6.75 39.67
CA SER A 470 -18.51 -6.28 38.71
C SER A 470 -17.51 -7.41 38.44
N LEU A 471 -17.38 -7.79 37.18
CA LEU A 471 -16.54 -8.91 36.72
C LEU A 471 -15.35 -8.35 35.97
N PRO A 472 -14.17 -8.19 36.60
CA PRO A 472 -12.98 -7.80 35.89
C PRO A 472 -12.64 -8.78 34.80
N VAL A 473 -12.31 -8.26 33.63
CA VAL A 473 -11.94 -9.03 32.42
C VAL A 473 -10.46 -8.87 32.17
N SER A 474 -9.76 -9.99 32.02
CA SER A 474 -8.33 -10.03 31.68
C SER A 474 -8.09 -10.77 30.36
N ASN A 475 -7.06 -10.36 29.61
CA ASN A 475 -6.56 -11.04 28.42
C ASN A 475 -5.09 -11.41 28.63
N GLY A 476 -4.76 -12.68 28.61
CA GLY A 476 -3.40 -13.17 28.89
C GLY A 476 -2.84 -12.72 30.25
N GLY A 477 -3.71 -12.51 31.27
CA GLY A 477 -3.36 -12.00 32.59
C GLY A 477 -3.34 -10.47 32.73
N THR A 478 -3.41 -9.72 31.62
CA THR A 478 -3.51 -8.24 31.62
C THR A 478 -4.96 -7.83 31.79
N LEU A 479 -5.25 -6.97 32.79
CA LEU A 479 -6.57 -6.46 33.06
C LEU A 479 -6.98 -5.46 31.97
N ILE A 480 -8.09 -5.73 31.27
CA ILE A 480 -8.55 -4.93 30.11
C ILE A 480 -9.83 -4.15 30.37
N GLY A 481 -10.66 -4.60 31.30
CA GLY A 481 -11.93 -3.92 31.57
C GLY A 481 -12.75 -4.64 32.64
N GLU A 482 -14.02 -4.27 32.70
CA GLU A 482 -14.98 -4.90 33.62
C GLU A 482 -16.38 -5.00 33.02
N ILE A 483 -17.10 -6.03 33.35
CA ILE A 483 -18.52 -6.21 33.04
C ILE A 483 -19.33 -5.96 34.32
N SER A 484 -20.20 -4.98 34.29
CA SER A 484 -21.14 -4.68 35.38
C SER A 484 -22.54 -5.19 35.01
N ILE A 485 -23.14 -6.00 35.87
CA ILE A 485 -24.52 -6.49 35.66
C ILE A 485 -25.48 -5.52 36.35
N ASN A 486 -26.45 -4.97 35.62
CA ASN A 486 -27.28 -3.88 36.09
C ASN A 486 -28.57 -4.32 36.78
N ASN A 487 -29.20 -5.44 36.31
CA ASN A 487 -30.53 -5.85 36.74
C ASN A 487 -30.59 -7.26 37.36
N LEU A 488 -29.47 -7.77 37.89
CA LEU A 488 -29.36 -9.16 38.41
C LEU A 488 -30.45 -9.48 39.45
N THR A 489 -30.69 -8.59 40.43
CA THR A 489 -31.66 -8.83 41.52
C THR A 489 -33.08 -8.97 40.99
N GLU A 490 -33.46 -8.20 39.98
CA GLU A 490 -34.79 -8.24 39.34
C GLU A 490 -34.98 -9.52 38.53
N ALA A 491 -33.98 -9.89 37.76
CA ALA A 491 -33.97 -11.12 36.95
C ALA A 491 -34.05 -12.38 37.84
N LEU A 492 -33.34 -12.37 38.98
CA LEU A 492 -33.39 -13.46 39.96
C LEU A 492 -34.78 -13.58 40.64
N LYS A 493 -35.48 -12.49 40.88
CA LYS A 493 -36.85 -12.51 41.41
C LYS A 493 -37.84 -13.06 40.41
N GLN A 494 -37.69 -12.74 39.12
CA GLN A 494 -38.53 -13.27 38.06
C GLN A 494 -38.33 -14.80 37.89
N ALA A 495 -37.14 -15.30 38.22
CA ALA A 495 -36.79 -16.72 38.18
C ALA A 495 -37.07 -17.46 39.54
N ASP A 496 -37.93 -16.94 40.44
CA ASP A 496 -38.15 -17.50 41.78
C ASP A 496 -38.79 -18.89 41.79
N SER A 497 -39.45 -19.29 40.75
CA SER A 497 -40.05 -20.65 40.57
C SER A 497 -39.00 -21.74 40.33
N CYS A 498 -37.73 -21.41 40.14
CA CYS A 498 -36.66 -22.28 39.71
C CYS A 498 -35.90 -22.91 40.91
N SER A 499 -35.49 -24.17 40.77
CA SER A 499 -34.74 -24.90 41.81
C SER A 499 -33.23 -24.53 41.80
N GLU A 500 -32.64 -24.37 40.62
CA GLU A 500 -31.27 -23.96 40.41
C GLU A 500 -31.21 -22.80 39.46
N LYS A 501 -30.38 -21.82 39.78
CA LYS A 501 -30.20 -20.60 38.97
C LYS A 501 -28.74 -20.38 38.62
N GLN A 502 -28.43 -20.19 37.37
CA GLN A 502 -27.09 -19.85 36.88
C GLN A 502 -27.17 -18.59 35.98
N VAL A 503 -26.15 -17.77 36.02
CA VAL A 503 -25.98 -16.69 35.05
C VAL A 503 -25.13 -17.21 33.90
N LEU A 504 -25.69 -17.13 32.70
CA LEU A 504 -24.99 -17.49 31.46
C LEU A 504 -24.52 -16.23 30.78
N PHE A 505 -23.24 -16.20 30.45
CA PHE A 505 -22.65 -15.17 29.56
C PHE A 505 -22.21 -15.79 28.26
N GLU A 506 -22.57 -15.19 27.15
CA GLU A 506 -22.06 -15.49 25.83
C GLU A 506 -21.00 -14.44 25.46
N PHE A 507 -19.81 -14.93 25.17
CA PHE A 507 -18.68 -14.12 24.74
C PHE A 507 -18.28 -14.50 23.31
N SER A 508 -17.76 -13.54 22.57
CA SER A 508 -17.19 -13.72 21.26
C SER A 508 -15.99 -12.80 21.07
N SER A 509 -15.36 -12.86 19.93
CA SER A 509 -14.39 -11.87 19.50
C SER A 509 -14.81 -11.27 18.15
N ASP A 510 -14.42 -10.03 17.90
CA ASP A 510 -14.63 -9.40 16.60
C ASP A 510 -13.98 -10.25 15.48
N PRO A 511 -14.73 -10.62 14.43
CA PRO A 511 -14.22 -11.50 13.38
C PRO A 511 -13.07 -10.90 12.55
N LEU A 512 -12.97 -9.57 12.50
CA LEU A 512 -11.98 -8.83 11.71
C LEU A 512 -10.85 -8.22 12.54
N LYS A 513 -11.12 -7.92 13.81
CA LYS A 513 -10.15 -7.23 14.68
C LYS A 513 -9.62 -8.10 15.83
N GLY A 514 -10.31 -9.21 16.13
CA GLY A 514 -9.96 -10.14 17.20
C GLY A 514 -10.14 -9.58 18.62
N THR A 515 -10.88 -8.48 18.77
CA THR A 515 -11.15 -7.84 20.07
C THR A 515 -12.32 -8.49 20.78
N PHE A 516 -12.34 -8.46 22.12
CA PHE A 516 -13.33 -9.09 22.96
C PHE A 516 -14.72 -8.44 22.85
N ILE A 517 -15.74 -9.29 22.73
CA ILE A 517 -17.13 -8.86 22.66
C ILE A 517 -17.96 -9.69 23.66
N PRO A 518 -18.46 -9.09 24.75
CA PRO A 518 -19.57 -9.70 25.50
C PRO A 518 -20.85 -9.53 24.68
N VAL A 519 -21.47 -10.67 24.29
CA VAL A 519 -22.58 -10.68 23.35
C VAL A 519 -23.92 -10.50 24.07
N ARG A 520 -24.19 -11.35 25.07
CA ARG A 520 -25.46 -11.35 25.83
C ARG A 520 -25.29 -12.12 27.13
N SER A 521 -26.22 -11.88 28.05
CA SER A 521 -26.28 -12.60 29.30
C SER A 521 -27.72 -12.91 29.71
N TYR A 522 -27.88 -14.01 30.45
CA TYR A 522 -29.19 -14.49 30.91
C TYR A 522 -29.10 -15.12 32.29
N VAL A 523 -30.20 -15.08 33.07
CA VAL A 523 -30.43 -16.03 34.14
C VAL A 523 -31.09 -17.24 33.55
N ALA A 524 -30.43 -18.39 33.65
CA ALA A 524 -30.98 -19.67 33.26
C ALA A 524 -31.52 -20.41 34.49
N CYS A 525 -32.71 -20.99 34.35
CA CYS A 525 -33.28 -21.75 35.44
C CYS A 525 -33.88 -23.08 34.99
N GLU A 526 -33.85 -24.07 35.86
CA GLU A 526 -34.48 -25.35 35.62
C GLU A 526 -35.85 -25.42 36.31
N GLN A 527 -36.91 -25.68 35.51
CA GLN A 527 -38.26 -25.90 36.08
C GLN A 527 -38.32 -27.18 36.89
N LYS A 528 -39.03 -27.15 38.06
CA LYS A 528 -39.16 -28.22 39.05
C LYS A 528 -39.79 -29.53 38.50
N SER A 529 -40.15 -29.60 37.26
CA SER A 529 -40.89 -30.76 36.68
C SER A 529 -40.10 -31.69 35.75
N ALA A 530 -38.83 -31.51 35.53
CA ALA A 530 -38.04 -32.31 34.60
C ALA A 530 -36.92 -33.10 35.30
N SER A 531 -36.90 -34.40 35.06
CA SER A 531 -35.98 -35.43 35.55
C SER A 531 -34.48 -35.11 35.49
N ALA A 532 -33.82 -35.38 36.59
CA ALA A 532 -32.46 -35.84 36.90
C ALA A 532 -31.21 -35.51 36.06
N SER A 533 -31.20 -34.51 35.19
CA SER A 533 -29.93 -33.95 34.67
C SER A 533 -29.88 -32.48 35.00
N GLY A 534 -28.98 -32.08 35.90
CA GLY A 534 -28.85 -30.70 36.31
C GLY A 534 -28.55 -29.72 35.16
N ILE A 535 -28.71 -28.42 35.40
CA ILE A 535 -28.51 -27.33 34.39
C ILE A 535 -27.24 -27.52 33.58
N GLY A 536 -26.13 -27.97 34.21
CA GLY A 536 -24.87 -28.20 33.50
C GLY A 536 -24.92 -29.28 32.41
N GLY A 537 -25.75 -30.29 32.57
CA GLY A 537 -25.97 -31.32 31.53
C GLY A 537 -26.82 -30.82 30.38
N LYS A 538 -27.86 -30.03 30.68
CA LYS A 538 -28.74 -29.42 29.67
C LYS A 538 -28.09 -28.27 28.90
N VAL A 539 -27.29 -27.45 29.57
CA VAL A 539 -26.46 -26.42 28.92
C VAL A 539 -25.49 -27.10 27.96
N LYS A 540 -24.86 -28.21 28.33
CA LYS A 540 -23.95 -28.95 27.45
C LYS A 540 -24.70 -29.56 26.22
N SER A 541 -25.94 -29.99 26.40
CA SER A 541 -26.77 -30.54 25.31
C SER A 541 -27.33 -29.47 24.36
N LEU A 542 -27.56 -28.23 24.83
CA LEU A 542 -28.00 -27.08 24.04
C LEU A 542 -26.95 -26.65 23.01
N PHE A 543 -25.68 -26.95 23.29
CA PHE A 543 -24.55 -26.51 22.46
C PHE A 543 -23.80 -27.65 21.74
N SER A 544 -24.26 -28.91 21.90
CA SER A 544 -23.63 -30.07 21.25
C SER A 544 -24.00 -30.26 19.77
N ASN A 545 -24.93 -29.52 19.22
CA ASN A 545 -25.27 -29.54 17.81
C ASN A 545 -24.56 -28.44 17.06
N ASN A 546 -23.68 -28.81 16.15
CA ASN A 546 -22.81 -28.00 15.28
C ASN A 546 -23.54 -27.04 14.31
N GLN A 547 -24.62 -26.38 14.70
CA GLN A 547 -25.22 -25.27 13.96
C GLN A 547 -25.23 -23.99 14.79
N PRO A 548 -24.54 -22.93 14.36
CA PRO A 548 -24.62 -21.65 15.04
C PRO A 548 -26.03 -21.06 14.86
N GLY A 549 -26.74 -20.79 15.95
CA GLY A 549 -27.86 -19.87 15.97
C GLY A 549 -29.24 -20.39 16.29
N LYS A 550 -29.45 -21.62 16.74
CA LYS A 550 -30.76 -22.03 17.32
C LYS A 550 -30.56 -22.66 18.70
N LEU A 551 -30.77 -21.85 19.74
CA LEU A 551 -31.08 -22.30 21.08
C LEU A 551 -32.39 -23.12 21.01
N ASN A 552 -32.34 -24.37 21.47
CA ASN A 552 -33.58 -25.07 21.79
C ASN A 552 -34.11 -24.47 23.10
N GLU A 553 -34.97 -23.45 22.97
CA GLU A 553 -35.55 -22.68 24.08
C GLU A 553 -36.52 -23.50 24.93
N GLU A 554 -36.87 -24.73 24.52
CA GLU A 554 -37.90 -25.53 25.17
C GLU A 554 -37.47 -26.19 26.49
N ALA A 555 -36.18 -26.11 26.89
CA ALA A 555 -35.71 -26.83 28.08
C ALA A 555 -35.32 -25.95 29.28
N LEU A 556 -35.16 -24.62 29.07
CA LEU A 556 -34.74 -23.66 30.10
C LEU A 556 -35.49 -22.35 29.96
N GLU A 557 -36.00 -21.79 31.07
CA GLU A 557 -36.46 -20.40 31.08
C GLU A 557 -35.20 -19.49 31.15
N LEU A 558 -35.12 -18.56 30.16
CA LEU A 558 -34.04 -17.59 30.07
C LEU A 558 -34.59 -16.17 30.35
N GLN A 559 -34.10 -15.54 31.39
CA GLN A 559 -34.37 -14.12 31.71
C GLN A 559 -33.19 -13.28 31.26
N SER A 560 -33.39 -12.32 30.36
CA SER A 560 -32.32 -11.45 29.87
C SER A 560 -31.71 -10.62 31.00
N LEU A 561 -30.41 -10.53 31.01
CA LEU A 561 -29.66 -9.66 31.89
C LEU A 561 -29.08 -8.48 31.13
N ASP A 562 -29.24 -7.30 31.70
CA ASP A 562 -28.58 -6.10 31.20
C ASP A 562 -27.20 -5.97 31.84
N PHE A 563 -26.22 -5.73 31.00
CA PHE A 563 -24.84 -5.50 31.45
C PHE A 563 -24.21 -4.35 30.71
N THR A 564 -23.14 -3.79 31.31
CA THR A 564 -22.31 -2.76 30.71
C THR A 564 -20.86 -3.27 30.72
N TYR A 565 -20.20 -3.25 29.56
CA TYR A 565 -18.77 -3.51 29.47
C TYR A 565 -18.02 -2.19 29.38
N ARG A 566 -17.13 -1.93 30.35
CA ARG A 566 -16.26 -0.77 30.39
C ARG A 566 -14.81 -1.20 30.21
N ARG A 567 -14.20 -0.74 29.14
CA ARG A 567 -12.76 -0.90 28.91
C ARG A 567 -12.00 0.08 29.82
N TYR A 568 -10.97 -0.40 30.55
CA TYR A 568 -10.24 0.45 31.49
C TYR A 568 -9.31 1.45 30.83
N ARG A 569 -8.65 1.04 29.71
CA ARG A 569 -7.73 1.91 29.01
C ARG A 569 -8.29 2.22 27.63
N LYS A 570 -8.75 3.45 27.49
CA LYS A 570 -9.34 3.98 26.29
C LYS A 570 -9.00 5.46 26.23
N LEU A 571 -8.56 5.96 25.07
CA LEU A 571 -8.52 7.40 24.85
C LEU A 571 -9.92 7.99 25.08
N SER A 572 -10.01 9.05 25.89
CA SER A 572 -11.23 9.83 25.95
C SER A 572 -11.50 10.50 24.61
N GLU A 573 -12.74 10.86 24.33
CA GLU A 573 -13.04 11.59 23.09
C GLU A 573 -12.35 12.98 23.07
N ASP A 574 -12.19 13.60 24.25
CA ASP A 574 -11.47 14.88 24.40
C ASP A 574 -9.96 14.69 24.10
N SER A 575 -9.32 13.65 24.67
CA SER A 575 -7.92 13.33 24.39
C SER A 575 -7.71 12.95 22.93
N LEU A 576 -8.65 12.18 22.33
CA LEU A 576 -8.62 11.82 20.93
C LEU A 576 -8.64 13.07 20.04
N GLN A 577 -9.55 14.01 20.31
CA GLN A 577 -9.64 15.26 19.56
C GLN A 577 -8.36 16.11 19.73
N LEU A 578 -7.87 16.27 20.97
CA LEU A 578 -6.67 17.02 21.27
C LEU A 578 -5.45 16.49 20.50
N PHE A 579 -5.24 15.17 20.54
CA PHE A 579 -4.09 14.55 19.87
C PHE A 579 -4.25 14.59 18.34
N SER A 580 -5.47 14.39 17.82
CA SER A 580 -5.75 14.53 16.39
C SER A 580 -5.47 15.94 15.88
N ASP A 581 -5.94 16.98 16.60
CA ASP A 581 -5.71 18.38 16.23
C ASP A 581 -4.21 18.74 16.26
N ARG A 582 -3.48 18.22 17.26
CA ARG A 582 -2.02 18.40 17.37
C ARG A 582 -1.28 17.77 16.19
N LEU A 583 -1.65 16.54 15.80
CA LEU A 583 -1.09 15.85 14.64
C LEU A 583 -1.41 16.60 13.33
N ALA A 584 -2.67 17.03 13.16
CA ALA A 584 -3.09 17.79 12.00
C ALA A 584 -2.32 19.11 11.86
N LEU A 585 -2.13 19.85 12.98
CA LEU A 585 -1.34 21.07 12.97
C LEU A 585 0.12 20.80 12.58
N ARG A 586 0.71 19.70 13.09
CA ARG A 586 2.08 19.31 12.75
C ARG A 586 2.20 18.96 11.26
N SER A 587 1.25 18.22 10.72
CA SER A 587 1.20 17.87 9.29
C SER A 587 1.04 19.07 8.39
N LEU A 588 0.28 20.08 8.81
CA LEU A 588 0.17 21.35 8.08
C LEU A 588 1.51 22.10 8.05
N LYS A 589 2.26 22.10 9.17
CA LYS A 589 3.60 22.70 9.21
C LYS A 589 4.58 21.98 8.27
N ASP A 590 4.59 20.64 8.29
CA ASP A 590 5.46 19.84 7.42
C ASP A 590 5.12 20.07 5.93
N LYS A 591 3.82 20.07 5.57
CA LYS A 591 3.37 20.38 4.20
C LYS A 591 3.76 21.79 3.77
N SER A 592 3.58 22.78 4.66
CA SER A 592 3.98 24.16 4.38
C SER A 592 5.49 24.28 4.14
N LYS A 593 6.31 23.60 4.96
CA LYS A 593 7.75 23.55 4.79
C LYS A 593 8.16 22.87 3.47
N ALA A 594 7.57 21.71 3.17
CA ALA A 594 7.85 21.00 1.92
C ALA A 594 7.49 21.83 0.68
N LEU A 595 6.36 22.55 0.71
CA LEU A 595 5.99 23.49 -0.35
C LEU A 595 6.96 24.65 -0.49
N HIS A 596 7.46 25.17 0.63
CA HIS A 596 8.46 26.22 0.62
C HIS A 596 9.79 25.74 -0.01
N GLU A 597 10.29 24.59 0.43
CA GLU A 597 11.52 23.98 -0.11
C GLU A 597 11.38 23.61 -1.60
N SER A 598 10.23 23.09 -2.02
CA SER A 598 9.94 22.83 -3.44
C SER A 598 9.98 24.11 -4.26
N ALA A 599 9.35 25.19 -3.77
CA ALA A 599 9.35 26.48 -4.45
C ALA A 599 10.77 27.06 -4.57
N LEU A 600 11.59 26.91 -3.54
CA LEU A 600 13.00 27.33 -3.59
C LEU A 600 13.80 26.55 -4.65
N ASN A 601 13.70 25.21 -4.64
CA ASN A 601 14.41 24.35 -5.58
C ASN A 601 13.96 24.58 -7.04
N GLU A 602 12.67 24.76 -7.26
CA GLU A 602 12.13 25.04 -8.59
C GLU A 602 12.59 26.43 -9.09
N TYR A 603 12.62 27.42 -8.19
CA TYR A 603 13.08 28.75 -8.53
C TYR A 603 14.57 28.74 -8.83
N GLU A 604 15.40 28.06 -8.01
CA GLU A 604 16.81 27.85 -8.26
C GLU A 604 17.08 27.25 -9.64
N SER A 605 16.34 26.19 -9.98
CA SER A 605 16.43 25.54 -11.31
C SER A 605 16.12 26.51 -12.44
N LEU A 606 15.08 27.35 -12.27
CA LEU A 606 14.73 28.37 -13.27
C LEU A 606 15.81 29.47 -13.36
N LEU A 607 16.44 29.86 -12.27
CA LEU A 607 17.53 30.85 -12.27
C LEU A 607 18.75 30.34 -13.04
N TYR A 608 19.17 29.08 -12.80
CA TYR A 608 20.25 28.49 -13.59
C TYR A 608 19.91 28.38 -15.08
N ARG A 609 18.65 28.04 -15.39
CA ARG A 609 18.18 28.07 -16.78
C ARG A 609 18.20 29.47 -17.36
N ALA A 610 17.77 30.49 -16.61
CA ALA A 610 17.83 31.90 -17.04
C ALA A 610 19.25 32.36 -17.30
N GLN A 611 20.20 31.96 -16.44
CA GLN A 611 21.61 32.26 -16.63
C GLN A 611 22.14 31.65 -17.94
N SER A 612 21.88 30.36 -18.18
CA SER A 612 22.25 29.69 -19.44
C SER A 612 21.67 30.36 -20.68
N LEU A 613 20.37 30.76 -20.63
CA LEU A 613 19.72 31.48 -21.73
C LEU A 613 20.25 32.90 -21.93
N SER A 614 20.69 33.56 -20.83
CA SER A 614 21.24 34.94 -20.90
C SER A 614 22.63 35.01 -21.52
N ASP A 615 23.36 33.89 -21.55
CA ASP A 615 24.68 33.74 -22.13
C ASP A 615 24.67 33.25 -23.59
N ASP A 616 23.48 32.90 -24.11
CA ASP A 616 23.28 32.42 -25.48
C ASP A 616 22.75 33.55 -26.39
N ASP A 617 23.64 34.11 -27.18
CA ASP A 617 23.33 35.21 -28.10
C ASP A 617 22.31 34.79 -29.20
N GLU A 618 22.27 33.52 -29.57
CA GLU A 618 21.29 33.05 -30.56
C GLU A 618 19.89 33.05 -29.94
N VAL A 619 19.75 32.55 -28.74
CA VAL A 619 18.48 32.50 -27.97
C VAL A 619 17.99 33.90 -27.68
N LEU A 620 18.89 34.83 -27.34
CA LEU A 620 18.55 36.24 -27.11
C LEU A 620 17.97 36.97 -28.32
N THR A 621 18.16 36.47 -29.55
CA THR A 621 17.48 37.02 -30.73
C THR A 621 15.98 36.85 -30.70
N TYR A 622 15.48 35.90 -29.89
CA TYR A 622 14.05 35.63 -29.68
C TYR A 622 13.46 36.36 -28.47
N ALA A 623 14.29 37.06 -27.69
CA ALA A 623 13.89 37.91 -26.57
C ALA A 623 13.72 39.37 -27.04
N ASN A 624 12.63 40.02 -26.66
CA ASN A 624 12.53 41.45 -26.87
C ASN A 624 13.50 42.18 -25.92
N PRO A 625 13.84 43.47 -26.20
CA PRO A 625 14.82 44.21 -25.40
C PRO A 625 14.52 44.27 -23.87
N GLU A 626 13.25 44.35 -23.49
CA GLU A 626 12.81 44.37 -22.10
C GLU A 626 12.91 42.99 -21.47
N GLU A 627 12.53 41.93 -22.19
CA GLU A 627 12.69 40.54 -21.72
C GLU A 627 14.17 40.18 -21.54
N SER A 628 15.04 40.52 -22.51
CA SER A 628 16.47 40.28 -22.43
C SER A 628 17.10 41.01 -21.26
N LYS A 629 16.75 42.27 -21.03
CA LYS A 629 17.24 43.07 -19.89
C LYS A 629 16.75 42.48 -18.59
N THR A 630 15.49 42.14 -18.45
CA THR A 630 14.87 41.59 -17.26
C THR A 630 15.45 40.21 -16.94
N LEU A 631 15.65 39.35 -17.96
CA LEU A 631 16.23 38.02 -17.81
C LEU A 631 17.66 38.11 -17.24
N LYS A 632 18.52 38.96 -17.82
CA LYS A 632 19.88 39.20 -17.36
C LYS A 632 19.92 39.77 -15.95
N GLN A 633 19.02 40.70 -15.63
CA GLN A 633 18.95 41.28 -14.28
C GLN A 633 18.53 40.23 -13.25
N ILE A 634 17.44 39.45 -13.50
CA ILE A 634 16.99 38.42 -12.58
C ILE A 634 18.03 37.31 -12.43
N ALA A 635 18.71 36.89 -13.50
CA ALA A 635 19.73 35.85 -13.47
C ALA A 635 20.94 36.20 -12.58
N VAL A 636 21.20 37.49 -12.32
CA VAL A 636 22.30 37.92 -11.42
C VAL A 636 21.77 38.25 -10.03
N GLU A 637 20.75 39.11 -9.93
CA GLU A 637 20.27 39.63 -8.64
C GLU A 637 19.51 38.59 -7.79
N ASP A 638 18.73 37.74 -8.42
CA ASP A 638 17.86 36.80 -7.69
C ASP A 638 18.59 35.53 -7.25
N ILE A 639 19.78 35.21 -7.79
CA ILE A 639 20.63 34.15 -7.23
C ILE A 639 21.14 34.56 -5.83
N ASP A 640 21.63 35.79 -5.71
CA ASP A 640 22.10 36.31 -4.41
C ASP A 640 20.95 36.43 -3.42
N TRP A 641 19.74 36.90 -3.88
CA TRP A 641 18.54 36.96 -3.07
C TRP A 641 18.09 35.57 -2.60
N LEU A 642 18.12 34.56 -3.49
CA LEU A 642 17.75 33.20 -3.15
C LEU A 642 18.60 32.60 -2.06
N LEU A 643 19.94 32.91 -2.06
CA LEU A 643 20.85 32.40 -1.06
C LEU A 643 20.75 33.14 0.28
N GLN A 644 20.45 34.43 0.27
CA GLN A 644 20.45 35.28 1.49
C GLN A 644 19.05 35.34 2.13
N ASP A 645 18.05 35.73 1.37
CA ASP A 645 16.70 36.02 1.83
C ASP A 645 15.71 34.88 1.53
N GLY A 646 15.97 34.08 0.48
CA GLY A 646 15.12 33.00 0.02
C GLY A 646 14.68 32.02 1.13
N PRO A 647 15.59 31.52 1.98
CA PRO A 647 15.24 30.56 3.04
C PRO A 647 14.25 31.11 4.08
N THR A 648 14.13 32.41 4.23
CA THR A 648 13.26 33.09 5.20
C THR A 648 12.08 33.81 4.55
N ALA A 649 12.06 33.90 3.22
CA ALA A 649 10.99 34.55 2.49
C ALA A 649 9.67 33.79 2.59
N GLU A 650 8.54 34.48 2.49
CA GLU A 650 7.24 33.80 2.36
C GLU A 650 7.15 33.03 1.03
N THR A 651 6.59 31.83 1.06
CA THR A 651 6.45 30.94 -0.12
C THR A 651 5.75 31.64 -1.29
N ASN A 652 4.75 32.48 -1.01
CA ASN A 652 4.03 33.26 -2.03
C ASN A 652 4.96 34.23 -2.82
N ILE A 653 5.98 34.81 -2.16
CA ILE A 653 6.96 35.68 -2.79
C ILE A 653 7.83 34.89 -3.76
N ILE A 654 8.31 33.70 -3.33
CA ILE A 654 9.11 32.80 -4.15
C ILE A 654 8.33 32.39 -5.39
N VAL A 655 7.07 31.92 -5.20
CA VAL A 655 6.18 31.50 -6.29
C VAL A 655 5.88 32.65 -7.26
N ALA A 656 5.72 33.90 -6.76
CA ALA A 656 5.52 35.06 -7.61
C ALA A 656 6.77 35.39 -8.48
N LYS A 657 7.96 35.30 -7.88
CA LYS A 657 9.21 35.46 -8.62
C LYS A 657 9.44 34.35 -9.64
N GLN A 658 9.18 33.09 -9.25
CA GLN A 658 9.22 31.90 -10.09
C GLN A 658 8.33 32.07 -11.31
N LYS A 659 7.07 32.46 -11.11
CA LYS A 659 6.10 32.69 -12.20
C LYS A 659 6.58 33.75 -13.16
N LYS A 660 7.04 34.90 -12.64
CA LYS A 660 7.54 35.99 -13.49
C LYS A 660 8.69 35.53 -14.39
N LEU A 661 9.64 34.77 -13.85
CA LEU A 661 10.78 34.26 -14.60
C LEU A 661 10.35 33.16 -15.57
N ALA A 662 9.47 32.26 -15.15
CA ALA A 662 8.95 31.20 -16.00
C ALA A 662 8.19 31.77 -17.22
N ASP A 663 7.40 32.81 -17.04
CA ASP A 663 6.66 33.48 -18.14
C ASP A 663 7.63 34.06 -19.18
N ILE A 664 8.73 34.69 -18.75
CA ILE A 664 9.76 35.23 -19.66
C ILE A 664 10.45 34.08 -20.42
N ILE A 665 10.93 33.07 -19.71
CA ILE A 665 11.60 31.91 -20.31
C ILE A 665 10.68 31.19 -21.30
N TYR A 666 9.41 31.05 -20.94
CA TYR A 666 8.42 30.42 -21.81
C TYR A 666 8.21 31.21 -23.12
N SER A 667 8.07 32.51 -23.02
CA SER A 667 7.89 33.37 -24.21
C SER A 667 9.06 33.28 -25.17
N ILE A 668 10.30 33.34 -24.66
CA ILE A 668 11.52 33.23 -25.47
C ILE A 668 11.63 31.84 -26.10
N SER A 669 11.49 30.78 -25.29
CA SER A 669 11.58 29.40 -25.77
C SER A 669 10.48 29.06 -26.76
N TYR A 670 9.27 29.59 -26.59
CA TYR A 670 8.14 29.41 -27.51
C TYR A 670 8.45 29.99 -28.89
N ARG A 671 8.97 31.21 -28.94
CA ARG A 671 9.34 31.86 -30.22
C ARG A 671 10.49 31.13 -30.91
N GLN A 672 11.47 30.64 -30.17
CA GLN A 672 12.57 29.86 -30.69
C GLN A 672 12.06 28.53 -31.27
N ASP A 673 11.26 27.78 -30.53
CA ASP A 673 10.70 26.51 -30.96
C ASP A 673 9.83 26.65 -32.21
N GLU A 674 8.97 27.66 -32.24
CA GLU A 674 8.15 27.96 -33.43
C GLU A 674 9.02 28.32 -34.64
N SER A 675 10.08 29.10 -34.42
CA SER A 675 11.00 29.45 -35.49
C SER A 675 11.75 28.26 -36.08
N HIS A 676 12.21 27.32 -35.21
CA HIS A 676 12.91 26.10 -35.63
C HIS A 676 12.00 25.16 -36.44
N LYS A 677 10.73 25.03 -36.04
CA LYS A 677 9.74 24.12 -36.65
C LYS A 677 9.12 24.74 -37.91
N PHE A 678 9.15 26.07 -38.04
CA PHE A 678 8.39 26.82 -39.06
C PHE A 678 8.69 26.32 -40.47
N ASN A 679 9.97 26.24 -40.86
CA ASN A 679 10.35 25.87 -42.23
C ASN A 679 9.85 24.46 -42.62
N PHE A 680 9.94 23.51 -41.69
CA PHE A 680 9.46 22.13 -41.89
C PHE A 680 7.94 22.08 -42.06
N SER A 681 7.17 22.76 -41.19
CA SER A 681 5.71 22.81 -41.28
C SER A 681 5.25 23.55 -42.53
N LEU A 682 5.97 24.63 -42.94
CA LEU A 682 5.67 25.37 -44.16
C LEU A 682 5.93 24.54 -45.44
N GLU A 683 7.04 23.82 -45.50
CA GLU A 683 7.37 22.91 -46.60
C GLU A 683 6.33 21.79 -46.75
N SER A 684 5.90 21.20 -45.62
CA SER A 684 4.85 20.18 -45.57
C SER A 684 3.51 20.72 -46.07
N LEU A 685 3.15 21.96 -45.68
CA LEU A 685 1.94 22.62 -46.11
C LEU A 685 1.99 22.95 -47.61
N ASN A 686 3.09 23.56 -48.10
CA ASN A 686 3.28 23.89 -49.50
C ASN A 686 3.23 22.65 -50.40
N SER A 687 3.92 21.56 -50.02
CA SER A 687 3.85 20.30 -50.77
C SER A 687 2.43 19.75 -50.85
N THR A 688 1.64 19.97 -49.81
CA THR A 688 0.24 19.51 -49.78
C THR A 688 -0.66 20.39 -50.63
N VAL A 689 -0.40 21.70 -50.63
CA VAL A 689 -1.07 22.67 -51.50
C VAL A 689 -0.78 22.38 -52.99
N GLU A 690 0.49 22.15 -53.38
CA GLU A 690 0.89 21.79 -54.75
C GLU A 690 0.20 20.51 -55.21
N LYS A 691 0.12 19.50 -54.36
CA LYS A 691 -0.62 18.26 -54.65
C LYS A 691 -2.11 18.50 -54.86
N ALA A 692 -2.69 19.38 -54.05
CA ALA A 692 -4.09 19.76 -54.19
C ALA A 692 -4.33 20.53 -55.48
N GLU A 693 -3.46 21.50 -55.84
CA GLU A 693 -3.49 22.25 -57.10
C GLU A 693 -3.37 21.35 -58.31
N SER A 694 -2.37 20.48 -58.34
CA SER A 694 -2.17 19.50 -59.43
C SER A 694 -3.39 18.60 -59.61
N LEU A 695 -4.03 18.20 -58.50
CA LEU A 695 -5.22 17.36 -58.57
C LEU A 695 -6.47 18.12 -59.01
N LEU A 696 -6.65 19.35 -58.55
CA LEU A 696 -7.76 20.23 -58.94
C LEU A 696 -7.66 20.64 -60.41
N SER A 697 -6.44 20.91 -60.93
CA SER A 697 -6.21 21.28 -62.36
C SER A 697 -6.40 20.10 -63.31
N SER A 698 -6.23 18.90 -62.85
CA SER A 698 -6.44 17.65 -63.63
C SER A 698 -7.90 17.17 -63.61
N PHE A 699 -8.83 17.99 -63.11
CA PHE A 699 -10.25 17.63 -62.99
C PHE A 699 -10.90 17.56 -64.39
N ASP A 700 -10.73 16.46 -65.08
CA ASP A 700 -11.49 16.09 -66.28
C ASP A 700 -12.39 14.89 -65.92
N VAL A 701 -13.71 15.11 -65.93
CA VAL A 701 -14.66 14.01 -65.68
C VAL A 701 -14.87 13.32 -67.01
N PRO A 702 -14.24 12.16 -67.29
CA PRO A 702 -14.56 11.46 -68.50
C PRO A 702 -16.05 11.08 -68.49
N PRO A 703 -16.79 11.39 -69.51
CA PRO A 703 -18.17 11.01 -69.61
C PRO A 703 -18.28 9.49 -69.61
N TYR A 704 -18.87 8.91 -68.58
CA TYR A 704 -19.15 7.47 -68.56
C TYR A 704 -20.17 7.16 -69.64
N PRO A 705 -19.91 6.25 -70.60
CA PRO A 705 -20.82 5.96 -71.67
C PRO A 705 -22.09 5.32 -71.13
N LEU A 706 -23.25 6.00 -71.25
CA LEU A 706 -24.56 5.53 -70.82
C LEU A 706 -25.01 4.21 -71.40
N THR A 707 -24.31 3.77 -72.49
CA THR A 707 -24.53 2.46 -73.10
C THR A 707 -24.07 1.32 -72.23
N GLU A 708 -23.02 1.53 -71.44
CA GLU A 708 -22.38 0.48 -70.63
C GLU A 708 -22.77 0.53 -69.12
N TYR A 709 -23.07 1.73 -68.62
CA TYR A 709 -23.31 1.94 -67.20
C TYR A 709 -24.75 2.32 -66.85
N ASP A 710 -25.22 2.02 -65.63
CA ASP A 710 -26.53 2.42 -65.14
C ASP A 710 -26.59 3.93 -64.96
N GLU A 711 -27.60 4.60 -65.59
CA GLU A 711 -27.71 6.03 -65.60
C GLU A 711 -27.88 6.65 -64.15
N LYS A 712 -28.62 5.98 -63.31
CA LYS A 712 -28.84 6.44 -61.92
C LYS A 712 -27.55 6.35 -61.11
N ASP A 713 -26.77 5.29 -61.30
CA ASP A 713 -25.50 5.13 -60.60
C ASP A 713 -24.42 6.06 -61.17
N VAL A 714 -24.40 6.33 -62.47
CA VAL A 714 -23.54 7.39 -63.06
C VAL A 714 -23.85 8.75 -62.42
N LYS A 715 -25.10 9.14 -62.32
CA LYS A 715 -25.50 10.43 -61.69
C LYS A 715 -25.10 10.44 -60.19
N ARG A 716 -25.25 9.36 -59.48
CA ARG A 716 -24.86 9.25 -58.08
C ARG A 716 -23.33 9.37 -57.89
N VAL A 717 -22.54 8.63 -58.62
CA VAL A 717 -21.07 8.68 -58.55
C VAL A 717 -20.54 10.06 -58.95
N THR A 718 -21.07 10.63 -60.01
CA THR A 718 -20.69 11.99 -60.44
C THR A 718 -21.04 13.06 -59.42
N SER A 719 -22.22 12.98 -58.79
CA SER A 719 -22.62 13.88 -57.71
C SER A 719 -21.70 13.81 -56.49
N ILE A 720 -21.32 12.58 -56.05
CA ILE A 720 -20.40 12.37 -54.95
C ILE A 720 -19.00 12.90 -55.25
N ARG A 721 -18.51 12.68 -56.52
CA ARG A 721 -17.21 13.19 -56.96
C ARG A 721 -17.19 14.71 -56.97
N ASN A 722 -18.21 15.35 -57.55
CA ASN A 722 -18.34 16.81 -57.61
C ASN A 722 -18.44 17.44 -56.23
N ALA A 723 -19.16 16.81 -55.31
CA ALA A 723 -19.24 17.26 -53.92
C ALA A 723 -17.89 17.18 -53.19
N SER A 724 -17.08 16.13 -53.40
CA SER A 724 -15.73 16.05 -52.85
C SER A 724 -14.75 17.00 -53.51
N TYR A 725 -14.85 17.21 -54.82
CA TYR A 725 -14.08 18.23 -55.51
C TYR A 725 -14.35 19.63 -54.95
N LYS A 726 -15.62 19.99 -54.83
CA LYS A 726 -16.02 21.29 -54.26
C LYS A 726 -15.43 21.49 -52.84
N LYS A 727 -15.49 20.50 -51.97
CA LYS A 727 -14.89 20.58 -50.63
C LYS A 727 -13.37 20.76 -50.66
N LEU A 728 -12.70 20.05 -51.56
CA LEU A 728 -11.26 20.17 -51.71
C LEU A 728 -10.87 21.54 -52.26
N SER A 729 -11.61 22.04 -53.28
CA SER A 729 -11.39 23.39 -53.87
C SER A 729 -11.60 24.48 -52.84
N GLU A 730 -12.71 24.47 -52.12
CA GLU A 730 -13.01 25.44 -51.05
C GLU A 730 -11.90 25.46 -49.96
N GLU A 731 -11.39 24.30 -49.54
CA GLU A 731 -10.31 24.24 -48.53
C GLU A 731 -8.96 24.68 -49.15
N TYR A 732 -8.67 24.34 -50.40
CA TYR A 732 -7.48 24.80 -51.08
C TYR A 732 -7.48 26.32 -51.18
N ASP A 733 -8.60 26.95 -51.59
CA ASP A 733 -8.74 28.39 -51.67
C ASP A 733 -8.57 29.05 -50.32
N ASN A 734 -9.13 28.47 -49.26
CA ASN A 734 -9.00 28.95 -47.89
C ASN A 734 -7.54 28.87 -47.38
N VAL A 735 -6.85 27.79 -47.64
CA VAL A 735 -5.46 27.60 -47.21
C VAL A 735 -4.51 28.51 -47.98
N THR A 736 -4.69 28.67 -49.33
CA THR A 736 -3.88 29.53 -50.18
C THR A 736 -4.10 31.01 -49.84
N ALA A 737 -5.33 31.44 -49.61
CA ALA A 737 -5.61 32.78 -49.14
C ALA A 737 -4.95 33.06 -47.81
N TRP A 738 -5.08 32.13 -46.81
CA TRP A 738 -4.46 32.27 -45.51
C TRP A 738 -2.92 32.31 -45.60
N LEU A 739 -2.30 31.50 -46.48
CA LEU A 739 -0.85 31.52 -46.73
C LEU A 739 -0.41 32.89 -47.26
N ASN A 740 -1.08 33.38 -48.31
CA ASN A 740 -0.76 34.66 -48.93
C ASN A 740 -0.91 35.84 -47.97
N ASP A 741 -1.94 35.83 -47.13
CA ASP A 741 -2.23 36.91 -46.18
C ASP A 741 -1.24 36.97 -45.01
N ASN A 742 -0.64 35.84 -44.65
CA ASN A 742 0.14 35.73 -43.39
C ASN A 742 1.65 35.48 -43.61
N LEU A 743 2.08 34.92 -44.74
CA LEU A 743 3.48 34.54 -44.97
C LEU A 743 4.39 35.76 -44.98
N GLU A 744 4.02 36.84 -45.74
CA GLU A 744 4.82 38.07 -45.78
C GLU A 744 4.93 38.73 -44.40
N LYS A 745 3.82 38.78 -43.65
CA LYS A 745 3.80 39.32 -42.29
C LYS A 745 4.66 38.49 -41.35
N HIS A 746 4.66 37.15 -41.47
CA HIS A 746 5.46 36.26 -40.65
C HIS A 746 6.95 36.41 -40.93
N VAL A 747 7.34 36.49 -42.21
CA VAL A 747 8.76 36.60 -42.64
C VAL A 747 9.32 37.99 -42.34
N SER A 748 8.53 39.05 -42.43
CA SER A 748 8.97 40.43 -42.16
C SER A 748 9.04 40.81 -40.68
N ARG A 749 8.46 40.00 -39.76
CA ARG A 749 8.51 40.25 -38.31
C ARG A 749 9.90 40.08 -37.72
N ALA A 750 10.20 40.75 -36.64
CA ALA A 750 11.38 40.52 -35.84
C ALA A 750 11.29 39.15 -35.12
N LYS A 751 12.39 38.44 -34.92
CA LYS A 751 12.43 37.12 -34.27
C LYS A 751 11.83 37.13 -32.82
N TYR A 752 11.90 38.25 -32.15
CA TYR A 752 11.37 38.43 -30.78
C TYR A 752 9.87 38.78 -30.78
N GLU A 753 9.24 38.94 -31.90
CA GLU A 753 7.79 39.10 -31.97
C GLU A 753 7.09 37.74 -32.08
N ASP A 754 5.91 37.64 -31.55
CA ASP A 754 5.16 36.38 -31.58
C ASP A 754 4.85 35.92 -33.00
N PRO A 755 4.88 34.64 -33.31
CA PRO A 755 4.68 34.12 -34.67
C PRO A 755 3.26 34.41 -35.16
N VAL A 756 3.15 35.01 -36.36
CA VAL A 756 1.88 35.26 -37.05
C VAL A 756 1.30 33.93 -37.55
N MET A 757 2.18 33.04 -38.02
CA MET A 757 1.83 31.67 -38.42
C MET A 757 2.37 30.68 -37.41
N ILE A 758 1.47 30.00 -36.75
CA ILE A 758 1.81 29.01 -35.71
C ILE A 758 1.94 27.63 -36.36
N THR A 759 3.00 26.88 -36.01
CA THR A 759 3.29 25.55 -36.59
C THR A 759 2.14 24.58 -36.41
N SER A 760 1.50 24.56 -35.26
CA SER A 760 0.32 23.72 -34.98
C SER A 760 -0.89 24.04 -35.85
N GLU A 761 -1.07 25.31 -36.23
CA GLU A 761 -2.12 25.73 -37.16
C GLU A 761 -1.80 25.27 -38.60
N MET A 762 -0.53 25.44 -39.06
CA MET A 762 -0.06 24.91 -40.34
C MET A 762 -0.26 23.42 -40.44
N ASP A 763 0.13 22.66 -39.43
CA ASP A 763 0.00 21.21 -39.39
C ASP A 763 -1.47 20.76 -39.39
N SER A 764 -2.35 21.52 -38.69
CA SER A 764 -3.80 21.29 -38.74
C SER A 764 -4.40 21.52 -40.13
N LYS A 765 -4.01 22.60 -40.79
CA LYS A 765 -4.44 22.90 -42.17
C LYS A 765 -3.90 21.87 -43.16
N THR A 766 -2.63 21.46 -43.00
CA THR A 766 -2.00 20.40 -43.78
C THR A 766 -2.78 19.10 -43.67
N LYS A 767 -3.06 18.65 -42.44
CA LYS A 767 -3.79 17.42 -42.17
C LYS A 767 -5.22 17.44 -42.72
N LYS A 768 -5.89 18.59 -42.62
CA LYS A 768 -7.24 18.76 -43.14
C LYS A 768 -7.25 18.67 -44.67
N LEU A 769 -6.32 19.37 -45.33
CA LEU A 769 -6.19 19.35 -46.79
C LEU A 769 -5.80 17.94 -47.27
N GLN A 770 -4.87 17.25 -46.63
CA GLN A 770 -4.51 15.86 -46.93
C GLN A 770 -5.70 14.90 -46.83
N ASN A 771 -6.51 15.02 -45.79
CA ASN A 771 -7.70 14.18 -45.63
C ASN A 771 -8.70 14.39 -46.76
N LEU A 772 -8.91 15.64 -47.20
CA LEU A 772 -9.79 15.96 -48.35
C LEU A 772 -9.20 15.45 -49.65
N LEU A 773 -7.87 15.53 -49.85
CA LEU A 773 -7.17 14.93 -50.96
C LEU A 773 -7.41 13.43 -51.04
N TYR A 774 -7.21 12.70 -49.90
CA TYR A 774 -7.46 11.27 -49.85
C TYR A 774 -8.93 10.93 -50.10
N GLU A 775 -9.85 11.74 -49.55
CA GLU A 775 -11.28 11.54 -49.77
C GLU A 775 -11.64 11.70 -51.24
N TYR A 776 -11.13 12.75 -51.89
CA TYR A 776 -11.36 13.00 -53.31
C TYR A 776 -10.74 11.89 -54.18
N LEU A 777 -9.47 11.51 -53.98
CA LEU A 777 -8.81 10.44 -54.70
C LEU A 777 -9.59 9.13 -54.58
N ARG A 778 -9.98 8.76 -53.38
CA ARG A 778 -10.74 7.51 -53.12
C ARG A 778 -12.11 7.55 -53.85
N ARG A 779 -12.77 8.70 -53.91
CA ARG A 779 -14.04 8.86 -54.59
C ARG A 779 -13.88 8.95 -56.09
N SER A 780 -12.80 9.50 -56.59
CA SER A 780 -12.50 9.58 -58.02
C SER A 780 -12.23 8.20 -58.67
N LEU A 781 -11.75 7.24 -57.88
CA LEU A 781 -11.54 5.85 -58.28
C LEU A 781 -12.81 4.99 -58.26
N GLN A 782 -13.96 5.54 -57.78
CA GLN A 782 -15.22 4.79 -57.83
C GLN A 782 -15.81 4.79 -59.22
N HIS A 783 -16.06 3.57 -59.79
CA HIS A 783 -16.74 3.40 -61.05
C HIS A 783 -18.23 3.14 -60.84
N PRO A 784 -19.10 3.63 -61.72
CA PRO A 784 -20.52 3.30 -61.71
C PRO A 784 -20.75 1.80 -61.96
N LYS A 785 -21.85 1.25 -61.53
CA LYS A 785 -22.22 -0.12 -61.82
C LYS A 785 -22.56 -0.32 -63.30
N LEU A 786 -22.09 -1.40 -63.89
CA LEU A 786 -22.45 -1.80 -65.28
C LEU A 786 -23.96 -2.15 -65.34
N LYS A 787 -24.61 -1.83 -66.49
CA LYS A 787 -25.96 -2.27 -66.74
C LYS A 787 -26.08 -3.80 -66.70
N PRO A 788 -27.13 -4.34 -66.07
CA PRO A 788 -27.34 -5.79 -66.09
C PRO A 788 -27.51 -6.24 -67.55
N LYS A 789 -26.73 -7.24 -67.96
CA LYS A 789 -26.89 -7.86 -69.32
C LYS A 789 -28.29 -8.42 -69.41
N THR A 790 -29.12 -7.94 -70.36
CA THR A 790 -30.39 -8.50 -70.73
C THR A 790 -30.16 -9.92 -71.27
N LYS A 791 -30.68 -10.92 -70.57
CA LYS A 791 -30.68 -12.29 -71.05
C LYS A 791 -31.54 -12.32 -72.38
N ALA A 792 -30.93 -12.73 -73.46
CA ALA A 792 -31.68 -13.14 -74.66
C ALA A 792 -32.49 -14.42 -74.36
N PRO A 793 -33.71 -14.58 -74.93
CA PRO A 793 -34.57 -15.73 -74.67
C PRO A 793 -33.92 -16.96 -75.31
N SER A 794 -33.60 -17.97 -74.53
CA SER A 794 -33.22 -19.27 -74.99
C SER A 794 -34.43 -20.16 -74.99
N SER A 795 -34.70 -20.75 -76.19
CA SER A 795 -35.69 -21.79 -76.45
C SER A 795 -35.41 -23.06 -75.63
N SER A 796 -36.54 -23.66 -75.23
CA SER A 796 -36.67 -24.92 -74.53
C SER A 796 -36.00 -26.09 -75.25
N SER A 797 -35.35 -26.97 -74.44
CA SER A 797 -35.39 -28.39 -74.56
C SER A 797 -35.20 -29.08 -73.20
N GLU A 798 -36.21 -29.89 -72.90
CA GLU A 798 -36.24 -30.77 -71.76
C GLU A 798 -35.13 -31.81 -71.82
N ALA A 799 -34.52 -32.14 -70.69
CA ALA A 799 -34.05 -33.49 -70.38
C ALA A 799 -33.93 -33.66 -68.86
N THR A 800 -34.72 -34.58 -68.44
CA THR A 800 -34.82 -35.24 -67.13
C THR A 800 -33.48 -35.80 -66.63
N SER A 801 -33.14 -35.70 -65.36
CA SER A 801 -33.15 -36.78 -64.41
C SER A 801 -32.22 -36.51 -63.18
N THR A 802 -32.88 -36.92 -62.06
CA THR A 802 -32.36 -37.59 -60.85
C THR A 802 -31.40 -36.90 -59.88
N SER A 803 -32.01 -36.78 -58.74
CA SER A 803 -31.51 -36.67 -57.37
C SER A 803 -30.11 -37.16 -57.05
N GLU A 804 -29.44 -36.41 -56.20
CA GLU A 804 -28.92 -36.98 -54.92
C GLU A 804 -28.56 -35.86 -53.94
N LYS A 805 -28.96 -36.10 -52.72
CA LYS A 805 -28.64 -35.34 -51.54
C LYS A 805 -27.21 -35.68 -51.13
N ALA A 806 -26.47 -34.69 -50.68
CA ALA A 806 -25.43 -34.86 -49.69
C ALA A 806 -25.22 -33.53 -48.89
N ASP A 807 -25.36 -33.69 -47.59
CA ASP A 807 -25.05 -32.73 -46.54
C ASP A 807 -23.53 -32.35 -46.63
N GLN A 808 -23.21 -31.10 -46.35
CA GLN A 808 -21.93 -30.80 -45.77
C GLN A 808 -21.87 -29.46 -45.02
N GLU A 809 -21.31 -29.63 -43.91
CA GLU A 809 -20.92 -28.75 -42.83
C GLU A 809 -20.22 -27.46 -43.22
N THR A 810 -20.45 -26.46 -42.40
CA THR A 810 -19.77 -25.20 -42.29
C THR A 810 -18.34 -25.36 -41.78
N ALA A 811 -17.36 -24.88 -42.49
CA ALA A 811 -16.01 -24.60 -41.99
C ALA A 811 -15.71 -23.10 -42.12
N LYS A 812 -15.42 -22.49 -41.03
CA LYS A 812 -14.82 -21.13 -40.94
C LYS A 812 -13.31 -21.22 -41.26
N PRO A 813 -12.74 -20.28 -41.99
CA PRO A 813 -11.27 -20.13 -42.00
C PRO A 813 -10.78 -19.26 -40.84
N SER A 814 -9.76 -19.75 -40.16
CA SER A 814 -8.93 -19.01 -39.22
C SER A 814 -7.86 -18.26 -40.01
N GLU A 815 -7.83 -16.94 -39.88
CA GLU A 815 -6.68 -16.13 -40.28
C GLU A 815 -5.79 -15.90 -39.09
N GLY A 816 -4.59 -16.44 -39.14
CA GLY A 816 -3.47 -16.08 -38.30
C GLY A 816 -2.62 -15.06 -39.03
N PHE A 817 -2.50 -13.85 -38.53
CA PHE A 817 -1.45 -12.90 -38.95
C PHE A 817 -0.48 -12.74 -37.78
N THR A 818 0.73 -13.20 -38.03
CA THR A 818 1.93 -12.88 -37.25
C THR A 818 2.51 -11.59 -37.80
N GLU A 819 2.45 -10.52 -37.08
CA GLU A 819 3.26 -9.33 -37.35
C GLU A 819 4.53 -9.38 -36.51
N SER A 820 5.63 -9.42 -37.20
CA SER A 820 6.96 -9.17 -36.68
C SER A 820 7.23 -7.66 -36.70
N HIS A 821 7.34 -7.02 -35.53
CA HIS A 821 7.91 -5.67 -35.45
C HIS A 821 9.43 -5.77 -35.25
N SER A 822 10.15 -5.29 -36.27
CA SER A 822 11.56 -4.94 -36.18
C SER A 822 11.69 -3.47 -35.78
N GLU A 823 12.30 -3.20 -34.63
CA GLU A 823 12.79 -1.88 -34.24
C GLU A 823 13.99 -1.47 -35.06
N PRO A 824 14.13 -0.18 -35.44
CA PRO A 824 15.38 0.33 -35.97
C PRO A 824 16.23 0.92 -34.82
N THR A 825 17.33 0.27 -34.50
CA THR A 825 18.44 0.84 -33.74
C THR A 825 19.11 1.96 -34.55
N SER A 826 19.15 3.17 -34.05
CA SER A 826 20.06 4.21 -34.51
C SER A 826 21.16 4.44 -33.46
N THR A 827 22.32 3.91 -33.74
CA THR A 827 23.59 4.28 -33.13
C THR A 827 24.11 5.56 -33.77
N ALA A 828 24.30 6.59 -32.98
CA ALA A 828 25.15 7.72 -33.32
C ALA A 828 26.29 7.78 -32.30
N ALA A 829 27.46 7.41 -32.73
CA ALA A 829 28.72 7.58 -32.04
C ALA A 829 29.12 9.07 -32.05
N PHE A 830 29.54 9.59 -30.90
CA PHE A 830 30.39 10.76 -30.86
C PHE A 830 31.65 10.41 -30.06
N GLU A 831 32.76 10.36 -30.79
CA GLU A 831 34.10 10.40 -30.24
C GLU A 831 34.38 11.77 -29.64
N SER A 832 34.92 11.81 -28.44
CA SER A 832 35.77 12.95 -28.00
C SER A 832 36.95 12.42 -27.18
N THR A 833 38.08 12.89 -27.62
CA THR A 833 39.43 12.62 -27.20
C THR A 833 39.77 13.00 -25.75
N ALA A 834 40.57 12.14 -25.19
CA ALA A 834 41.48 12.17 -24.07
C ALA A 834 41.77 13.47 -23.30
N GLY A 835 41.70 13.37 -21.98
CA GLY A 835 42.38 14.22 -21.02
C GLY A 835 42.53 13.42 -19.71
N THR A 836 43.72 12.90 -19.49
CA THR A 836 44.18 12.21 -18.29
C THR A 836 44.23 13.15 -17.11
N SER A 837 43.55 12.81 -15.99
CA SER A 837 44.07 13.15 -14.65
C SER A 837 43.45 12.15 -13.64
N THR A 838 44.35 11.44 -13.00
CA THR A 838 44.15 10.50 -11.92
C THR A 838 43.64 11.22 -10.66
N SER A 839 42.51 10.80 -10.13
CA SER A 839 42.21 10.85 -8.70
C SER A 839 41.26 9.70 -8.36
N THR A 840 41.79 8.79 -7.57
CA THR A 840 41.07 7.71 -6.91
C THR A 840 40.02 8.28 -5.98
N ALA A 841 38.74 7.95 -6.24
CA ALA A 841 37.67 8.04 -5.25
C ALA A 841 36.81 6.79 -5.41
N ASP A 842 36.83 5.99 -4.38
CA ASP A 842 36.13 4.75 -4.24
C ASP A 842 34.60 4.99 -4.31
N ASN A 843 33.96 4.37 -5.29
CA ASN A 843 32.53 4.23 -5.37
C ASN A 843 32.10 2.92 -4.69
N ASP A 844 31.88 2.98 -3.38
CA ASP A 844 31.19 1.92 -2.61
C ASP A 844 29.73 2.31 -2.36
N ASN A 845 28.86 2.17 -3.35
CA ASN A 845 27.42 2.42 -3.13
C ASN A 845 26.46 1.49 -3.89
N ASP A 846 26.90 0.36 -4.44
CA ASP A 846 26.03 -0.50 -5.24
C ASP A 846 25.78 -1.91 -4.67
N PHE A 847 25.78 -2.11 -3.34
CA PHE A 847 25.55 -3.45 -2.77
C PHE A 847 24.49 -3.54 -1.66
N GLU A 848 23.56 -2.59 -1.52
CA GLU A 848 22.52 -2.65 -0.46
C GLU A 848 21.15 -3.20 -0.91
N ASP A 849 20.92 -3.52 -2.17
CA ASP A 849 19.57 -3.88 -2.64
C ASP A 849 19.27 -5.38 -2.84
N GLU A 850 20.19 -6.30 -2.54
CA GLU A 850 19.94 -7.74 -2.76
C GLU A 850 20.05 -8.65 -1.51
N LEU A 851 19.96 -8.14 -0.31
CA LEU A 851 19.89 -9.03 0.88
C LEU A 851 18.75 -8.69 1.82
#